data_25074fa4cb846a4eb490a8e21eb4e818
#
_entry.id   25074fa4cb846a4eb490a8e21eb4e818
#
_cell.length_a   1.000
_cell.length_b   1.000
_cell.length_c   1.000
_cell.angle_alpha   90.00
_cell.angle_beta   90.00
_cell.angle_gamma   90.00
#
_symmetry.space_group_name_H-M   'P 1'
#
loop_
_entity.id
_entity.type
_entity.pdbx_description
1 polymer ?
#
loop_
_entity_poly.entity_id
_entity_poly.type
_entity_poly.pdbx_seq_one_letter_code
_entity_poly.pdbx_strand_id
1 'polypeptide(L)'
;MRRIAIVFFLCILLGTHLSAQTPKNHSPADIYHEIQKLNFLGTALYIAAHPDDENTRLISYLSNNVHARTGYLSMTRGDGGQNLIGPELRELLGVLRTQELLAARRVDGGEQMFTRAVDFGYSKNPKETLEIWDKDMILGDVVTAIRKFKPDVIVNRFDHRSPGTTHGHHTSSAMLSVEAFDLANDPTAFSDRLENTETWQPKRLFFNTSWWFYGSQEKFEKADKSRLLNVDIGTYYPMLGMSNNEIASLASSQHLCQGFGRLSSRGSEEEYLELLKGNMPKNKENLFEGINTTWTRVEGGDKIGAILNKVEADFNFKDPSVHLADLVKAYQLLQDIGDEHWKELKSKELKAIIEEVAGLHLEAFTTQGYSNPGESIVINLEAVNRSNKKIKLESVSINGETKLNEPIDLKDNQLFRKELKITIPKSADYTGPYWLMEKGTLGTYSVTNMDLIGKPETPRAFKATFNLNLEGVSIPIDKTVSYKYGRPDKGEIYQPFEIVPKATSKLQDKVIIFSDDTPKQIPVTIKSHKDNVSGSVSLKVGQNWILDSPSQSFSIEKKGDEQTLIFTLTPPSSENETSLTSVVHIDGEDISKEMVTIAYDHVPTQTVLMPSEAKVVRLNIHKAGENIGYIMGAGDDVPTSLEQIGYTVHTINPADISEGSLQKYDAIVLGIRAYNVVNELNFKQKYILDYAKQGGTVIVQYNTAGRWANQFENIAPYELEISRDRVTNENSEVKIIAKDNDLVNYPNKITPDDFQGWVQERGLYFPDKWSSEFTPILEMQDEGESATKGSLLVAPYGEGHYIYTGLSFFRELPAGVPGAYKLFSNMLSIGKDNLTKKEQVKG
;
A
#
# COMPACT_ATOMS: atom_id res chain seq x y z
N MET A 1 45.54 8.28 -26.94
CA MET A 1 44.37 7.53 -26.55
C MET A 1 44.47 7.06 -25.08
N ARG A 2 44.53 7.99 -24.11
CA ARG A 2 44.61 7.64 -22.65
C ARG A 2 44.15 8.79 -21.76
N ARG A 3 43.22 9.65 -22.22
CA ARG A 3 42.67 10.78 -21.45
C ARG A 3 41.16 10.96 -21.52
N ILE A 4 40.39 9.96 -21.98
CA ILE A 4 38.91 10.02 -22.08
C ILE A 4 38.20 9.06 -21.10
N ALA A 5 38.94 8.24 -20.35
CA ALA A 5 38.34 7.23 -19.44
C ALA A 5 38.13 7.66 -17.98
N ILE A 6 38.40 8.93 -17.65
CA ILE A 6 38.33 9.41 -16.23
C ILE A 6 37.13 10.33 -15.95
N VAL A 7 36.39 10.75 -16.95
CA VAL A 7 35.22 11.64 -16.75
C VAL A 7 33.91 10.89 -16.56
N PHE A 8 33.86 9.58 -16.80
CA PHE A 8 32.60 8.79 -16.65
C PHE A 8 32.42 8.12 -15.26
N PHE A 9 33.32 8.36 -14.30
CA PHE A 9 33.24 7.71 -12.97
C PHE A 9 32.96 8.68 -11.82
N LEU A 10 32.56 9.93 -12.09
CA LEU A 10 32.34 10.94 -11.04
C LEU A 10 30.89 11.47 -10.97
N CYS A 11 29.91 10.84 -11.61
CA CYS A 11 28.50 11.24 -11.56
C CYS A 11 27.58 10.24 -10.84
N ILE A 12 28.14 9.27 -10.10
CA ILE A 12 27.31 8.35 -9.30
C ILE A 12 27.80 8.43 -7.86
N LEU A 13 27.53 9.52 -7.16
CA LEU A 13 27.66 9.63 -5.70
C LEU A 13 27.05 10.94 -5.20
N LEU A 14 25.74 11.11 -5.36
CA LEU A 14 24.89 11.98 -4.56
C LEU A 14 23.48 11.39 -4.51
N GLY A 15 23.39 10.10 -4.21
CA GLY A 15 22.18 9.53 -3.66
C GLY A 15 22.15 9.86 -2.17
N THR A 16 21.35 10.80 -1.75
CA THR A 16 20.97 10.92 -0.36
C THR A 16 20.25 9.61 0.00
N HIS A 17 20.98 8.69 0.63
CA HIS A 17 20.42 7.47 1.17
C HIS A 17 19.47 7.84 2.31
N LEU A 18 18.20 8.04 2.01
CA LEU A 18 17.14 7.99 3.00
C LEU A 18 17.02 6.53 3.47
N SER A 19 17.82 6.16 4.45
CA SER A 19 17.70 4.87 5.13
C SER A 19 16.47 4.93 6.03
N ALA A 20 15.32 4.46 5.53
CA ALA A 20 14.08 4.41 6.29
C ALA A 20 14.12 3.43 7.47
N GLN A 21 15.23 2.79 7.72
CA GLN A 21 15.37 1.65 8.62
C GLN A 21 16.23 1.93 9.85
N THR A 22 16.97 3.04 9.88
CA THR A 22 17.83 3.39 11.01
C THR A 22 17.08 4.31 11.98
N PRO A 23 17.12 4.10 13.30
CA PRO A 23 16.54 5.02 14.27
C PRO A 23 17.11 6.43 14.09
N LYS A 24 16.24 7.45 14.10
CA LYS A 24 16.67 8.85 13.99
C LYS A 24 17.44 9.25 15.25
N ASN A 25 18.62 9.84 15.08
CA ASN A 25 19.31 10.54 16.15
C ASN A 25 18.85 12.01 16.12
N HIS A 26 18.35 12.50 17.25
CA HIS A 26 17.83 13.87 17.35
C HIS A 26 18.93 14.86 17.68
N SER A 27 19.00 15.92 16.90
CA SER A 27 19.85 17.08 17.19
C SER A 27 19.21 17.93 18.30
N PRO A 28 19.94 18.83 18.96
CA PRO A 28 19.34 19.78 19.90
C PRO A 28 18.20 20.62 19.28
N ALA A 29 18.23 20.87 17.98
CA ALA A 29 17.15 21.56 17.27
C ALA A 29 15.89 20.68 17.14
N ASP A 30 16.05 19.39 16.88
CA ASP A 30 14.94 18.43 16.89
C ASP A 30 14.32 18.31 18.30
N ILE A 31 15.17 18.18 19.34
CA ILE A 31 14.71 18.14 20.75
C ILE A 31 13.91 19.39 21.13
N TYR A 32 14.42 20.57 20.75
CA TYR A 32 13.72 21.82 21.00
C TYR A 32 12.34 21.85 20.30
N HIS A 33 12.27 21.36 19.07
CA HIS A 33 11.02 21.25 18.32
C HIS A 33 10.04 20.29 18.99
N GLU A 34 10.49 19.16 19.51
CA GLU A 34 9.63 18.24 20.26
C GLU A 34 9.15 18.83 21.60
N ILE A 35 9.94 19.69 22.25
CA ILE A 35 9.50 20.45 23.45
C ILE A 35 8.38 21.44 23.08
N GLN A 36 8.46 22.09 21.93
CA GLN A 36 7.37 22.95 21.43
C GLN A 36 6.08 22.18 21.19
N LYS A 37 6.16 20.99 20.57
CA LYS A 37 5.01 20.09 20.41
C LYS A 37 4.47 19.59 21.75
N LEU A 38 5.33 19.31 22.71
CA LEU A 38 4.93 18.89 24.06
C LEU A 38 4.07 19.98 24.74
N ASN A 39 4.35 21.26 24.47
CA ASN A 39 3.64 22.42 25.03
C ASN A 39 2.29 22.69 24.34
N PHE A 40 2.00 22.06 23.21
CA PHE A 40 0.75 22.24 22.48
C PHE A 40 -0.20 21.06 22.73
N LEU A 41 -1.36 21.32 23.30
CA LEU A 41 -2.40 20.34 23.60
C LEU A 41 -3.58 20.45 22.62
N GLY A 42 -3.33 20.46 21.34
CA GLY A 42 -4.33 20.50 20.29
C GLY A 42 -4.12 19.37 19.29
N THR A 43 -5.22 18.83 18.74
CA THR A 43 -5.17 17.68 17.86
C THR A 43 -5.95 17.93 16.57
N ALA A 44 -5.38 17.53 15.43
CA ALA A 44 -6.00 17.61 14.11
C ALA A 44 -6.02 16.23 13.43
N LEU A 45 -7.13 15.85 12.81
CA LEU A 45 -7.27 14.61 12.05
C LEU A 45 -7.61 14.93 10.60
N TYR A 46 -6.72 14.57 9.69
CA TYR A 46 -6.95 14.64 8.26
C TYR A 46 -7.57 13.34 7.78
N ILE A 47 -8.62 13.39 6.94
CA ILE A 47 -9.36 12.20 6.49
C ILE A 47 -9.46 12.19 4.97
N ALA A 48 -9.07 11.06 4.37
CA ALA A 48 -9.23 10.81 2.94
C ALA A 48 -9.37 9.30 2.64
N ALA A 49 -9.43 8.94 1.36
CA ALA A 49 -9.76 7.59 0.94
C ALA A 49 -8.54 6.67 0.81
N HIS A 50 -7.43 7.15 0.24
CA HIS A 50 -6.29 6.31 -0.15
C HIS A 50 -4.94 6.85 0.35
N PRO A 51 -3.91 5.99 0.40
CA PRO A 51 -2.51 6.44 0.43
C PRO A 51 -2.20 7.30 -0.80
N ASP A 52 -1.84 8.57 -0.63
CA ASP A 52 -1.58 9.63 -1.63
C ASP A 52 -2.61 10.77 -1.68
N ASP A 53 -3.77 10.59 -1.08
CA ASP A 53 -4.81 11.63 -0.99
C ASP A 53 -4.48 12.68 0.05
N GLU A 54 -3.56 12.39 0.98
CA GLU A 54 -3.20 13.34 2.04
C GLU A 54 -2.55 14.61 1.49
N ASN A 55 -2.94 15.74 2.04
CA ASN A 55 -2.23 16.98 1.82
C ASN A 55 -1.00 17.06 2.74
N THR A 56 0.14 16.51 2.28
CA THR A 56 1.39 16.50 3.05
C THR A 56 1.83 17.90 3.47
N ARG A 57 1.48 18.97 2.72
CA ARG A 57 1.79 20.36 3.09
C ARG A 57 1.00 20.80 4.32
N LEU A 58 -0.30 20.52 4.35
CA LEU A 58 -1.14 20.89 5.49
C LEU A 58 -0.81 20.04 6.73
N ILE A 59 -0.56 18.75 6.57
CA ILE A 59 -0.14 17.86 7.67
C ILE A 59 1.19 18.33 8.25
N SER A 60 2.18 18.60 7.40
CA SER A 60 3.47 19.13 7.84
C SER A 60 3.33 20.48 8.54
N TYR A 61 2.51 21.41 8.01
CA TYR A 61 2.26 22.70 8.63
C TYR A 61 1.62 22.57 10.02
N LEU A 62 0.59 21.74 10.15
CA LEU A 62 -0.08 21.51 11.42
C LEU A 62 0.87 20.86 12.45
N SER A 63 1.71 19.93 12.03
CA SER A 63 2.66 19.25 12.89
C SER A 63 3.87 20.12 13.25
N ASN A 64 4.46 20.85 12.28
CA ASN A 64 5.76 21.52 12.49
C ASN A 64 5.63 23.02 12.75
N ASN A 65 4.56 23.69 12.27
CA ASN A 65 4.36 25.12 12.54
C ASN A 65 3.38 25.38 13.70
N VAL A 66 2.26 24.67 13.69
CA VAL A 66 1.23 24.78 14.74
C VAL A 66 1.60 23.94 15.96
N HIS A 67 2.45 22.94 15.80
CA HIS A 67 2.86 21.94 16.79
C HIS A 67 1.69 21.04 17.26
N ALA A 68 0.62 20.96 16.46
CA ALA A 68 -0.52 20.12 16.76
C ALA A 68 -0.20 18.64 16.52
N ARG A 69 -0.67 17.76 17.41
CA ARG A 69 -0.71 16.33 17.11
C ARG A 69 -1.61 16.15 15.89
N THR A 70 -1.03 15.69 14.79
CA THR A 70 -1.73 15.61 13.50
C THR A 70 -1.79 14.17 13.02
N GLY A 71 -3.00 13.62 12.82
CA GLY A 71 -3.21 12.28 12.28
C GLY A 71 -3.72 12.32 10.85
N TYR A 72 -3.41 11.29 10.09
CA TYR A 72 -4.04 10.97 8.82
C TYR A 72 -4.82 9.66 8.93
N LEU A 73 -6.13 9.70 8.74
CA LEU A 73 -6.98 8.54 8.59
C LEU A 73 -7.22 8.28 7.10
N SER A 74 -6.56 7.28 6.55
CA SER A 74 -6.88 6.74 5.24
C SER A 74 -7.95 5.67 5.35
N MET A 75 -9.02 5.74 4.55
CA MET A 75 -10.06 4.71 4.59
C MET A 75 -9.47 3.36 4.20
N THR A 76 -8.71 3.30 3.12
CA THR A 76 -8.12 2.07 2.57
C THR A 76 -6.60 2.06 2.67
N ARG A 77 -6.00 0.92 2.33
CA ARG A 77 -4.54 0.76 2.20
C ARG A 77 -4.05 0.88 0.76
N GLY A 78 -4.96 1.20 -0.18
CA GLY A 78 -4.64 1.39 -1.59
C GLY A 78 -4.39 0.09 -2.36
N ASP A 79 -5.06 -0.97 -1.96
CA ASP A 79 -4.90 -2.33 -2.49
C ASP A 79 -5.29 -2.45 -3.97
N GLY A 80 -6.28 -1.65 -4.41
CA GLY A 80 -6.82 -1.66 -5.77
C GLY A 80 -5.97 -0.94 -6.82
N GLY A 81 -4.87 -0.33 -6.41
CA GLY A 81 -4.00 0.43 -7.29
C GLY A 81 -3.01 -0.42 -8.12
N GLN A 82 -2.06 0.26 -8.73
CA GLN A 82 -0.94 -0.35 -9.46
C GLN A 82 0.38 -0.06 -8.73
N ASN A 83 1.36 -0.97 -8.88
CA ASN A 83 2.71 -0.81 -8.39
C ASN A 83 3.65 -0.47 -9.55
N LEU A 84 4.31 0.69 -9.51
CA LEU A 84 5.25 1.12 -10.55
C LEU A 84 6.68 0.60 -10.34
N ILE A 85 6.98 0.00 -9.18
CA ILE A 85 8.34 -0.40 -8.81
C ILE A 85 8.49 -1.90 -8.55
N GLY A 86 7.40 -2.68 -8.60
CA GLY A 86 7.45 -4.11 -8.33
C GLY A 86 6.17 -4.86 -8.69
N PRO A 87 6.11 -6.15 -8.36
CA PRO A 87 5.03 -7.04 -8.75
C PRO A 87 3.88 -7.11 -7.75
N GLU A 88 3.97 -6.43 -6.61
CA GLU A 88 2.95 -6.52 -5.57
C GLU A 88 1.62 -5.96 -6.07
N LEU A 89 0.57 -6.74 -5.90
CA LEU A 89 -0.81 -6.39 -6.23
C LEU A 89 -1.71 -6.69 -5.03
N ARG A 90 -2.89 -6.09 -5.00
CA ARG A 90 -3.93 -6.32 -3.99
C ARG A 90 -3.36 -6.17 -2.57
N GLU A 91 -3.59 -7.14 -1.71
CA GLU A 91 -3.22 -7.12 -0.29
C GLU A 91 -1.72 -6.83 -0.06
N LEU A 92 -0.85 -7.37 -0.93
CA LEU A 92 0.60 -7.13 -0.84
C LEU A 92 0.96 -5.69 -1.21
N LEU A 93 0.26 -5.10 -2.17
CA LEU A 93 0.41 -3.68 -2.49
C LEU A 93 -0.07 -2.81 -1.32
N GLY A 94 -1.17 -3.18 -0.66
CA GLY A 94 -1.64 -2.51 0.56
C GLY A 94 -0.61 -2.53 1.69
N VAL A 95 0.14 -3.62 1.84
CA VAL A 95 1.27 -3.69 2.80
C VAL A 95 2.38 -2.71 2.41
N LEU A 96 2.79 -2.68 1.14
CA LEU A 96 3.83 -1.75 0.65
C LEU A 96 3.41 -0.30 0.85
N ARG A 97 2.21 0.07 0.41
CA ARG A 97 1.66 1.44 0.54
C ARG A 97 1.49 1.88 1.99
N THR A 98 1.16 0.96 2.89
CA THR A 98 1.17 1.22 4.33
C THR A 98 2.56 1.67 4.80
N GLN A 99 3.62 0.99 4.36
CA GLN A 99 4.99 1.34 4.74
C GLN A 99 5.44 2.67 4.11
N GLU A 100 5.03 2.97 2.90
CA GLU A 100 5.29 4.25 2.23
C GLU A 100 4.59 5.41 2.96
N LEU A 101 3.33 5.23 3.39
CA LEU A 101 2.63 6.21 4.24
C LEU A 101 3.34 6.43 5.57
N LEU A 102 3.80 5.36 6.23
CA LEU A 102 4.57 5.48 7.47
C LEU A 102 5.91 6.20 7.23
N ALA A 103 6.54 6.00 6.07
CA ALA A 103 7.72 6.76 5.67
C ALA A 103 7.40 8.25 5.47
N ALA A 104 6.28 8.57 4.82
CA ALA A 104 5.81 9.94 4.66
C ALA A 104 5.54 10.62 6.02
N ARG A 105 4.88 9.92 6.95
CA ARG A 105 4.61 10.43 8.31
C ARG A 105 5.88 10.68 9.11
N ARG A 106 6.92 9.86 8.95
CA ARG A 106 8.24 10.13 9.58
C ARG A 106 8.89 11.42 9.07
N VAL A 107 8.55 11.87 7.87
CA VAL A 107 9.06 13.09 7.27
C VAL A 107 8.23 14.31 7.67
N ASP A 108 6.91 14.24 7.57
CA ASP A 108 6.02 15.40 7.81
C ASP A 108 5.59 15.54 9.28
N GLY A 109 5.87 14.56 10.14
CA GLY A 109 5.59 14.58 11.57
C GLY A 109 4.15 14.21 11.94
N GLY A 110 3.35 13.69 10.99
CA GLY A 110 2.01 13.18 11.23
C GLY A 110 1.99 11.74 11.77
N GLU A 111 0.83 11.29 12.26
CA GLU A 111 0.54 9.91 12.64
C GLU A 111 -0.36 9.25 11.58
N GLN A 112 -0.25 7.92 11.38
CA GLN A 112 -1.04 7.20 10.40
C GLN A 112 -2.09 6.31 11.05
N MET A 113 -3.32 6.33 10.49
CA MET A 113 -4.43 5.46 10.86
C MET A 113 -5.10 4.88 9.61
N PHE A 114 -5.77 3.72 9.77
CA PHE A 114 -6.55 3.09 8.71
C PHE A 114 -7.87 2.54 9.24
N THR A 115 -8.90 2.47 8.39
CA THR A 115 -10.09 1.64 8.62
C THR A 115 -9.86 0.22 8.08
N ARG A 116 -10.90 -0.61 8.12
CA ARG A 116 -10.90 -1.95 7.51
C ARG A 116 -11.34 -1.94 6.04
N ALA A 117 -11.61 -0.79 5.44
CA ALA A 117 -12.00 -0.72 4.05
C ALA A 117 -10.89 -1.19 3.12
N VAL A 118 -11.26 -1.99 2.12
CA VAL A 118 -10.38 -2.42 1.02
C VAL A 118 -10.55 -1.47 -0.16
N ASP A 119 -9.46 -1.09 -0.79
CA ASP A 119 -9.51 -0.45 -2.10
C ASP A 119 -9.79 -1.52 -3.17
N PHE A 120 -11.03 -1.64 -3.57
CA PHE A 120 -11.46 -2.61 -4.57
C PHE A 120 -11.32 -2.11 -6.01
N GLY A 121 -10.68 -0.95 -6.21
CA GLY A 121 -10.50 -0.32 -7.50
C GLY A 121 -11.37 0.91 -7.68
N TYR A 122 -11.55 1.37 -8.91
CA TYR A 122 -12.26 2.60 -9.18
C TYR A 122 -13.78 2.44 -9.04
N SER A 123 -14.39 3.25 -8.21
CA SER A 123 -15.85 3.40 -8.11
C SER A 123 -16.29 4.77 -8.63
N LYS A 124 -17.40 4.82 -9.39
CA LYS A 124 -17.94 6.07 -9.96
C LYS A 124 -18.79 6.86 -8.99
N ASN A 125 -19.38 6.19 -7.99
CA ASN A 125 -20.31 6.85 -7.09
C ASN A 125 -20.23 6.30 -5.66
N PRO A 126 -20.56 7.12 -4.64
CA PRO A 126 -20.47 6.71 -3.25
C PRO A 126 -21.50 5.64 -2.83
N LYS A 127 -22.61 5.45 -3.55
CA LYS A 127 -23.59 4.41 -3.23
C LYS A 127 -22.96 3.03 -3.39
N GLU A 128 -22.34 2.75 -4.52
CA GLU A 128 -21.59 1.53 -4.80
C GLU A 128 -20.50 1.30 -3.75
N THR A 129 -19.71 2.33 -3.49
CA THR A 129 -18.62 2.26 -2.51
C THR A 129 -19.12 1.86 -1.13
N LEU A 130 -20.17 2.53 -0.63
CA LEU A 130 -20.71 2.31 0.71
C LEU A 130 -21.43 0.95 0.86
N GLU A 131 -21.99 0.40 -0.23
CA GLU A 131 -22.53 -0.94 -0.27
C GLU A 131 -21.42 -1.99 -0.17
N ILE A 132 -20.35 -1.85 -0.96
CA ILE A 132 -19.21 -2.79 -0.97
C ILE A 132 -18.41 -2.72 0.34
N TRP A 133 -18.19 -1.52 0.89
CA TRP A 133 -17.47 -1.32 2.14
C TRP A 133 -18.26 -1.72 3.40
N ASP A 134 -19.53 -2.07 3.31
CA ASP A 134 -20.40 -2.17 4.49
C ASP A 134 -20.38 -0.84 5.28
N LYS A 135 -21.24 0.09 4.85
CA LYS A 135 -21.28 1.46 5.39
C LYS A 135 -21.21 1.51 6.91
N ASP A 136 -22.01 0.67 7.59
CA ASP A 136 -22.10 0.72 9.06
C ASP A 136 -20.82 0.24 9.73
N MET A 137 -20.16 -0.76 9.15
CA MET A 137 -18.87 -1.24 9.63
C MET A 137 -17.80 -0.16 9.54
N ILE A 138 -17.65 0.48 8.36
CA ILE A 138 -16.61 1.49 8.14
C ILE A 138 -16.93 2.81 8.86
N LEU A 139 -18.19 3.22 8.92
CA LEU A 139 -18.60 4.35 9.74
C LEU A 139 -18.22 4.14 11.22
N GLY A 140 -18.45 2.93 11.74
CA GLY A 140 -18.01 2.59 13.09
C GLY A 140 -16.49 2.65 13.27
N ASP A 141 -15.70 2.30 12.25
CA ASP A 141 -14.22 2.45 12.30
C ASP A 141 -13.81 3.92 12.35
N VAL A 142 -14.46 4.79 11.56
CA VAL A 142 -14.21 6.25 11.59
C VAL A 142 -14.59 6.84 12.94
N VAL A 143 -15.76 6.47 13.50
CA VAL A 143 -16.17 6.89 14.84
C VAL A 143 -15.17 6.44 15.90
N THR A 144 -14.70 5.20 15.82
CA THR A 144 -13.68 4.66 16.73
C THR A 144 -12.36 5.40 16.61
N ALA A 145 -11.93 5.72 15.38
CA ALA A 145 -10.73 6.51 15.14
C ALA A 145 -10.83 7.91 15.77
N ILE A 146 -11.97 8.58 15.61
CA ILE A 146 -12.22 9.90 16.23
C ILE A 146 -12.19 9.79 17.77
N ARG A 147 -12.83 8.80 18.35
CA ARG A 147 -12.84 8.57 19.80
C ARG A 147 -11.47 8.25 20.39
N LYS A 148 -10.67 7.45 19.70
CA LYS A 148 -9.29 7.11 20.12
C LYS A 148 -8.33 8.29 19.95
N PHE A 149 -8.40 8.98 18.81
CA PHE A 149 -7.49 10.10 18.50
C PHE A 149 -7.84 11.39 19.20
N LYS A 150 -9.13 11.60 19.49
CA LYS A 150 -9.72 12.79 20.12
C LYS A 150 -9.33 14.11 19.39
N PRO A 151 -9.63 14.27 18.07
CA PRO A 151 -9.28 15.46 17.34
C PRO A 151 -10.13 16.66 17.78
N ASP A 152 -9.51 17.82 17.95
CA ASP A 152 -10.22 19.09 18.07
C ASP A 152 -10.75 19.56 16.73
N VAL A 153 -9.96 19.33 15.67
CA VAL A 153 -10.25 19.74 14.31
C VAL A 153 -10.15 18.53 13.38
N ILE A 154 -11.15 18.35 12.52
CA ILE A 154 -11.12 17.39 11.44
C ILE A 154 -11.03 18.13 10.11
N VAL A 155 -10.24 17.61 9.17
CA VAL A 155 -10.11 18.14 7.82
C VAL A 155 -10.35 17.03 6.82
N ASN A 156 -11.40 17.15 6.01
CA ASN A 156 -11.67 16.25 4.89
C ASN A 156 -10.91 16.69 3.65
N ARG A 157 -10.33 15.72 2.93
CA ARG A 157 -9.71 15.97 1.63
C ARG A 157 -10.72 16.25 0.54
N PHE A 158 -11.90 15.60 0.60
CA PHE A 158 -12.92 15.63 -0.44
C PHE A 158 -14.23 16.24 0.04
N ASP A 159 -15.06 16.62 -0.94
CA ASP A 159 -16.39 17.16 -0.69
C ASP A 159 -17.46 16.05 -0.66
N HIS A 160 -18.21 15.97 0.40
CA HIS A 160 -19.31 15.02 0.57
C HIS A 160 -20.57 15.37 -0.25
N ARG A 161 -20.66 16.59 -0.82
CA ARG A 161 -21.85 17.17 -1.47
C ARG A 161 -21.89 16.95 -2.99
N SER A 162 -20.78 16.48 -3.57
CA SER A 162 -20.60 16.43 -5.03
C SER A 162 -20.36 15.02 -5.55
N PRO A 163 -21.32 14.06 -5.37
CA PRO A 163 -21.17 12.71 -5.85
C PRO A 163 -21.03 12.68 -7.38
N GLY A 164 -20.16 11.79 -7.89
CA GLY A 164 -19.94 11.65 -9.33
C GLY A 164 -18.92 12.62 -9.93
N THR A 165 -18.43 13.61 -9.19
CA THR A 165 -17.39 14.53 -9.68
C THR A 165 -15.97 14.01 -9.45
N THR A 166 -15.82 13.07 -8.51
CA THR A 166 -14.57 12.38 -8.16
C THR A 166 -14.85 10.89 -7.97
N HIS A 167 -13.81 10.13 -7.69
CA HIS A 167 -13.91 8.72 -7.31
C HIS A 167 -14.92 8.50 -6.16
N GLY A 168 -15.72 7.43 -6.24
CA GLY A 168 -16.72 7.11 -5.22
C GLY A 168 -16.13 6.98 -3.80
N HIS A 169 -14.94 6.36 -3.66
CA HIS A 169 -14.20 6.27 -2.40
C HIS A 169 -13.92 7.66 -1.80
N HIS A 170 -13.53 8.64 -2.64
CA HIS A 170 -13.27 10.01 -2.21
C HIS A 170 -14.50 10.65 -1.57
N THR A 171 -15.64 10.60 -2.28
CA THR A 171 -16.89 11.17 -1.77
C THR A 171 -17.37 10.41 -0.52
N SER A 172 -17.26 9.07 -0.52
CA SER A 172 -17.64 8.22 0.62
C SER A 172 -16.81 8.52 1.86
N SER A 173 -15.50 8.73 1.74
CA SER A 173 -14.64 9.11 2.88
C SER A 173 -15.11 10.40 3.55
N ALA A 174 -15.48 11.39 2.74
CA ALA A 174 -16.00 12.66 3.25
C ALA A 174 -17.41 12.50 3.87
N MET A 175 -18.30 11.69 3.27
CA MET A 175 -19.63 11.42 3.82
C MET A 175 -19.55 10.74 5.18
N LEU A 176 -18.71 9.69 5.30
CA LEU A 176 -18.50 8.97 6.56
C LEU A 176 -17.91 9.89 7.63
N SER A 177 -16.96 10.75 7.27
CA SER A 177 -16.37 11.73 8.21
C SER A 177 -17.40 12.74 8.73
N VAL A 178 -18.26 13.26 7.85
CA VAL A 178 -19.33 14.23 8.23
C VAL A 178 -20.35 13.58 9.15
N GLU A 179 -20.71 12.32 8.91
CA GLU A 179 -21.63 11.57 9.76
C GLU A 179 -20.96 11.21 11.10
N ALA A 180 -19.73 10.73 11.09
CA ALA A 180 -18.99 10.34 12.28
C ALA A 180 -18.68 11.51 13.22
N PHE A 181 -18.61 12.75 12.72
CA PHE A 181 -18.40 13.97 13.55
C PHE A 181 -19.42 14.10 14.69
N ASP A 182 -20.69 13.84 14.42
CA ASP A 182 -21.75 13.90 15.42
C ASP A 182 -21.84 12.61 16.21
N LEU A 183 -21.72 11.44 15.54
CA LEU A 183 -21.86 10.12 16.15
C LEU A 183 -20.73 9.81 17.16
N ALA A 184 -19.56 10.41 17.01
CA ALA A 184 -18.46 10.18 17.94
C ALA A 184 -18.76 10.66 19.36
N ASN A 185 -19.65 11.64 19.53
CA ASN A 185 -20.13 12.11 20.83
C ASN A 185 -21.36 11.38 21.35
N ASP A 186 -22.03 10.59 20.52
CA ASP A 186 -23.23 9.87 20.92
C ASP A 186 -22.85 8.52 21.60
N PRO A 187 -23.11 8.34 22.91
CA PRO A 187 -22.78 7.11 23.61
C PRO A 187 -23.64 5.90 23.16
N THR A 188 -24.72 6.13 22.44
CA THR A 188 -25.55 5.02 21.90
C THR A 188 -25.07 4.52 20.54
N ALA A 189 -24.34 5.37 19.79
CA ALA A 189 -23.77 5.00 18.51
C ALA A 189 -22.55 4.13 18.71
N PHE A 190 -22.55 2.92 18.11
CA PHE A 190 -21.45 1.94 18.23
C PHE A 190 -21.03 1.73 19.68
N SER A 191 -22.01 1.48 20.55
CA SER A 191 -21.79 1.31 21.99
C SER A 191 -20.94 0.09 22.34
N ASP A 192 -20.94 -0.95 21.51
CA ASP A 192 -20.05 -2.11 21.57
C ASP A 192 -18.56 -1.77 21.46
N ARG A 193 -18.24 -0.59 20.91
CA ARG A 193 -16.87 -0.09 20.75
C ARG A 193 -16.44 0.89 21.84
N LEU A 194 -17.31 1.18 22.81
CA LEU A 194 -17.01 2.07 23.93
C LEU A 194 -16.27 1.38 25.08
N GLU A 195 -16.13 0.05 25.05
CA GLU A 195 -15.45 -0.71 26.10
C GLU A 195 -14.01 -0.20 26.36
N ASN A 196 -13.33 0.25 25.28
CA ASN A 196 -11.96 0.76 25.34
C ASN A 196 -11.82 2.20 24.79
N THR A 197 -12.93 2.96 24.67
CA THR A 197 -12.92 4.33 24.20
C THR A 197 -13.97 5.17 24.93
N GLU A 198 -13.76 6.47 24.97
CA GLU A 198 -14.74 7.45 25.47
C GLU A 198 -15.34 8.22 24.30
N THR A 199 -16.57 8.75 24.49
CA THR A 199 -17.17 9.68 23.52
C THR A 199 -16.32 10.95 23.36
N TRP A 200 -16.33 11.49 22.14
CA TRP A 200 -15.57 12.70 21.83
C TRP A 200 -16.30 13.58 20.85
N GLN A 201 -16.38 14.90 21.13
CA GLN A 201 -16.92 15.88 20.21
C GLN A 201 -15.82 16.77 19.62
N PRO A 202 -15.44 16.57 18.35
CA PRO A 202 -14.58 17.51 17.64
C PRO A 202 -15.24 18.92 17.62
N LYS A 203 -14.44 19.96 17.61
CA LYS A 203 -14.93 21.33 17.63
C LYS A 203 -15.26 21.87 16.24
N ARG A 204 -14.51 21.40 15.22
CA ARG A 204 -14.68 21.86 13.84
C ARG A 204 -14.41 20.75 12.85
N LEU A 205 -15.14 20.80 11.74
CA LEU A 205 -14.91 19.99 10.55
C LEU A 205 -14.76 20.91 9.37
N PHE A 206 -13.66 20.77 8.65
CA PHE A 206 -13.36 21.50 7.42
C PHE A 206 -13.28 20.58 6.21
N PHE A 207 -13.49 21.16 5.03
CA PHE A 207 -13.14 20.61 3.73
C PHE A 207 -11.93 21.36 3.19
N ASN A 208 -10.85 20.66 2.87
CA ASN A 208 -9.66 21.22 2.24
C ASN A 208 -9.91 21.44 0.74
N THR A 209 -10.35 22.63 0.41
CA THR A 209 -10.79 23.01 -0.93
C THR A 209 -9.70 23.74 -1.73
N SER A 210 -9.91 23.88 -3.02
CA SER A 210 -9.06 24.65 -3.94
C SER A 210 -9.86 25.08 -5.17
N TRP A 211 -9.28 25.93 -6.00
CA TRP A 211 -9.90 26.35 -7.26
C TRP A 211 -10.35 25.18 -8.15
N TRP A 212 -9.68 24.03 -8.03
CA TRP A 212 -10.01 22.83 -8.82
C TRP A 212 -11.44 22.35 -8.54
N PHE A 213 -11.88 22.35 -7.28
CA PHE A 213 -13.23 21.95 -6.89
C PHE A 213 -14.31 22.94 -7.40
N TYR A 214 -13.92 24.17 -7.72
CA TYR A 214 -14.81 25.18 -8.32
C TYR A 214 -14.81 25.12 -9.86
N GLY A 215 -14.00 24.26 -10.47
CA GLY A 215 -13.87 24.04 -11.90
C GLY A 215 -12.96 25.02 -12.63
N SER A 216 -12.67 26.21 -12.06
CA SER A 216 -11.66 27.14 -12.58
C SER A 216 -11.23 28.17 -11.51
N GLN A 217 -10.04 28.75 -11.69
CA GLN A 217 -9.51 29.83 -10.85
C GLN A 217 -10.47 31.03 -10.83
N GLU A 218 -11.03 31.43 -11.99
CA GLU A 218 -11.96 32.54 -12.09
C GLU A 218 -13.24 32.32 -11.29
N LYS A 219 -13.80 31.11 -11.33
CA LYS A 219 -14.99 30.75 -10.52
C LYS A 219 -14.67 30.77 -9.03
N PHE A 220 -13.50 30.29 -8.65
CA PHE A 220 -13.04 30.30 -7.27
C PHE A 220 -12.86 31.73 -6.74
N GLU A 221 -12.29 32.64 -7.53
CA GLU A 221 -12.12 34.06 -7.17
C GLU A 221 -13.46 34.77 -6.93
N LYS A 222 -14.50 34.40 -7.70
CA LYS A 222 -15.86 34.96 -7.59
C LYS A 222 -16.74 34.26 -6.56
N ALA A 223 -16.30 33.14 -5.97
CA ALA A 223 -17.08 32.37 -5.00
C ALA A 223 -17.23 33.11 -3.67
N ASP A 224 -18.29 32.82 -2.93
CA ASP A 224 -18.44 33.25 -1.56
C ASP A 224 -17.40 32.58 -0.67
N LYS A 225 -16.51 33.40 -0.10
CA LYS A 225 -15.41 32.95 0.78
C LYS A 225 -15.73 33.19 2.27
N SER A 226 -16.97 33.49 2.61
CA SER A 226 -17.37 33.78 4.01
C SER A 226 -17.08 32.62 4.95
N ARG A 227 -17.20 31.36 4.45
CA ARG A 227 -16.93 30.13 5.19
C ARG A 227 -15.53 29.55 4.98
N LEU A 228 -14.66 30.26 4.27
CA LEU A 228 -13.29 29.82 4.04
C LEU A 228 -12.32 30.41 5.06
N LEU A 229 -11.46 29.56 5.58
CA LEU A 229 -10.17 29.93 6.13
C LEU A 229 -9.16 29.98 5.00
N ASN A 230 -8.21 30.90 5.10
CA ASN A 230 -7.08 31.03 4.21
C ASN A 230 -5.80 31.03 5.04
N VAL A 231 -4.97 30.02 4.89
CA VAL A 231 -3.79 29.79 5.70
C VAL A 231 -2.56 29.77 4.82
N ASP A 232 -1.60 30.66 5.04
CA ASP A 232 -0.29 30.57 4.39
C ASP A 232 0.54 29.48 5.04
N ILE A 233 0.74 28.39 4.29
CA ILE A 233 1.50 27.22 4.73
C ILE A 233 2.95 27.24 4.22
N GLY A 234 3.38 28.31 3.53
CA GLY A 234 4.71 28.44 2.92
C GLY A 234 5.83 28.82 3.92
N THR A 235 5.68 28.45 5.18
CA THR A 235 6.61 28.80 6.27
C THR A 235 7.99 28.17 6.10
N TYR A 236 9.04 28.94 6.40
CA TYR A 236 10.41 28.41 6.55
C TYR A 236 10.73 28.17 8.01
N TYR A 237 11.29 27.01 8.30
CA TYR A 237 11.69 26.60 9.66
C TYR A 237 13.21 26.73 9.83
N PRO A 238 13.73 27.83 10.39
CA PRO A 238 15.18 28.06 10.50
C PRO A 238 15.91 26.97 11.28
N MET A 239 15.26 26.40 12.32
CA MET A 239 15.84 25.35 13.15
C MET A 239 15.97 24.01 12.41
N LEU A 240 15.08 23.74 11.46
CA LEU A 240 15.13 22.53 10.61
C LEU A 240 15.92 22.76 9.32
N GLY A 241 16.19 24.03 8.95
CA GLY A 241 16.87 24.40 7.72
C GLY A 241 16.06 24.15 6.45
N MET A 242 14.73 23.96 6.57
CA MET A 242 13.81 23.60 5.50
C MET A 242 12.52 24.42 5.57
N SER A 243 11.90 24.63 4.42
CA SER A 243 10.53 25.14 4.36
C SER A 243 9.51 24.00 4.48
N ASN A 244 8.29 24.35 4.85
CA ASN A 244 7.18 23.41 4.91
C ASN A 244 6.97 22.67 3.59
N ASN A 245 7.05 23.38 2.46
CA ASN A 245 6.87 22.80 1.14
C ASN A 245 8.00 21.82 0.76
N GLU A 246 9.22 22.04 1.23
CA GLU A 246 10.34 21.11 1.05
C GLU A 246 10.11 19.84 1.86
N ILE A 247 9.69 19.93 3.12
CA ILE A 247 9.32 18.79 3.94
C ILE A 247 8.16 18.01 3.30
N ALA A 248 7.11 18.69 2.88
CA ALA A 248 5.95 18.09 2.25
C ALA A 248 6.28 17.38 0.92
N SER A 249 7.20 17.96 0.14
CA SER A 249 7.68 17.33 -1.10
C SER A 249 8.46 16.03 -0.82
N LEU A 250 9.31 16.03 0.19
CA LEU A 250 10.01 14.83 0.64
C LEU A 250 9.05 13.76 1.16
N ALA A 251 8.03 14.15 1.94
CA ALA A 251 7.01 13.25 2.42
C ALA A 251 6.22 12.61 1.28
N SER A 252 5.69 13.43 0.34
CA SER A 252 4.99 12.94 -0.85
C SER A 252 5.86 12.03 -1.72
N SER A 253 7.17 12.26 -1.77
CA SER A 253 8.11 11.46 -2.55
C SER A 253 8.40 10.08 -1.95
N GLN A 254 7.87 9.77 -0.75
CA GLN A 254 7.96 8.42 -0.18
C GLN A 254 7.01 7.42 -0.87
N HIS A 255 6.00 7.89 -1.62
CA HIS A 255 5.07 7.07 -2.38
C HIS A 255 5.69 6.61 -3.71
N LEU A 256 6.78 5.83 -3.64
CA LEU A 256 7.53 5.42 -4.82
C LEU A 256 6.71 4.49 -5.72
N CYS A 257 5.96 3.57 -5.13
CA CYS A 257 5.12 2.62 -5.89
C CYS A 257 4.00 3.32 -6.68
N GLN A 258 3.71 4.59 -6.36
CA GLN A 258 2.70 5.42 -7.06
C GLN A 258 3.33 6.49 -7.95
N GLY A 259 4.65 6.71 -7.87
CA GLY A 259 5.37 7.69 -8.69
C GLY A 259 5.11 9.14 -8.30
N PHE A 260 4.91 9.43 -7.02
CA PHE A 260 4.58 10.77 -6.50
C PHE A 260 5.79 11.67 -6.18
N GLY A 261 6.96 11.39 -6.74
CA GLY A 261 8.10 12.31 -6.63
C GLY A 261 7.78 13.70 -7.19
N ARG A 262 8.02 14.75 -6.41
CA ARG A 262 7.69 16.14 -6.77
C ARG A 262 8.89 17.07 -6.63
N LEU A 263 8.88 18.12 -7.44
CA LEU A 263 9.72 19.30 -7.19
C LEU A 263 9.13 20.10 -6.02
N SER A 264 9.99 20.56 -5.12
CA SER A 264 9.58 21.45 -4.03
C SER A 264 9.28 22.86 -4.55
N SER A 265 8.17 23.47 -4.05
CA SER A 265 7.95 24.90 -4.12
C SER A 265 8.59 25.61 -2.91
N ARG A 266 8.75 26.91 -3.00
CA ARG A 266 9.30 27.77 -1.92
C ARG A 266 8.55 29.07 -1.90
N GLY A 267 8.45 29.68 -0.72
CA GLY A 267 7.73 30.93 -0.51
C GLY A 267 6.30 30.70 -0.03
N SER A 268 5.53 31.78 0.02
CA SER A 268 4.13 31.79 0.47
C SER A 268 3.28 30.84 -0.41
N GLU A 269 2.43 30.07 0.23
CA GLU A 269 1.48 29.16 -0.42
C GLU A 269 0.19 29.06 0.39
N GLU A 270 -0.93 29.38 -0.26
CA GLU A 270 -2.23 29.50 0.37
C GLU A 270 -2.99 28.17 0.35
N GLU A 271 -3.47 27.72 1.50
CA GLU A 271 -4.41 26.62 1.64
C GLU A 271 -5.78 27.12 2.09
N TYR A 272 -6.83 26.57 1.49
CA TYR A 272 -8.20 26.98 1.73
C TYR A 272 -8.97 25.85 2.42
N LEU A 273 -9.66 26.22 3.54
CA LEU A 273 -10.42 25.28 4.34
C LEU A 273 -11.85 25.81 4.51
N GLU A 274 -12.83 25.10 3.93
CA GLU A 274 -14.25 25.43 4.07
C GLU A 274 -14.79 24.82 5.36
N LEU A 275 -15.37 25.65 6.24
CA LEU A 275 -16.01 25.15 7.44
C LEU A 275 -17.33 24.43 7.09
N LEU A 276 -17.39 23.13 7.40
CA LEU A 276 -18.58 22.30 7.25
C LEU A 276 -19.42 22.25 8.54
N LYS A 277 -18.78 22.01 9.69
CA LYS A 277 -19.42 21.92 11.01
C LYS A 277 -18.64 22.68 12.08
N GLY A 278 -19.33 23.09 13.11
CA GLY A 278 -18.77 23.89 14.21
C GLY A 278 -18.83 25.39 13.99
N ASN A 279 -18.11 26.15 14.80
CA ASN A 279 -18.10 27.60 14.77
C ASN A 279 -16.91 28.13 13.97
N MET A 280 -17.16 29.13 13.12
CA MET A 280 -16.14 29.80 12.33
C MET A 280 -15.14 30.54 13.24
N PRO A 281 -13.83 30.32 13.09
CA PRO A 281 -12.82 31.16 13.77
C PRO A 281 -12.94 32.62 13.36
N LYS A 282 -12.70 33.53 14.30
CA LYS A 282 -12.63 34.96 13.99
C LYS A 282 -11.36 35.29 13.20
N ASN A 283 -10.23 34.74 13.65
CA ASN A 283 -9.00 34.73 12.86
C ASN A 283 -9.04 33.58 11.85
N LYS A 284 -9.19 33.89 10.57
CA LYS A 284 -9.31 32.94 9.47
C LYS A 284 -8.00 32.28 9.07
N GLU A 285 -6.90 32.59 9.72
CA GLU A 285 -5.59 31.95 9.54
C GLU A 285 -5.31 30.89 10.62
N ASN A 286 -6.17 30.75 11.64
CA ASN A 286 -5.96 29.87 12.77
C ASN A 286 -7.11 28.87 12.96
N LEU A 287 -6.87 27.59 12.64
CA LEU A 287 -7.84 26.51 12.78
C LEU A 287 -8.23 26.25 14.25
N PHE A 288 -7.32 26.56 15.20
CA PHE A 288 -7.50 26.30 16.64
C PHE A 288 -7.97 27.54 17.42
N GLU A 289 -8.22 28.68 16.77
CA GLU A 289 -8.67 29.88 17.49
C GLU A 289 -9.89 29.58 18.36
N GLY A 290 -9.81 29.99 19.63
CA GLY A 290 -10.86 29.78 20.64
C GLY A 290 -10.90 28.36 21.22
N ILE A 291 -9.95 27.48 20.84
CA ILE A 291 -9.72 26.18 21.47
C ILE A 291 -8.54 26.33 22.45
N ASN A 292 -8.69 25.88 23.69
CA ASN A 292 -7.58 25.88 24.63
C ASN A 292 -6.60 24.77 24.27
N THR A 293 -5.42 25.17 23.79
CA THR A 293 -4.34 24.27 23.38
C THR A 293 -3.13 24.29 24.32
N THR A 294 -3.28 24.93 25.49
CA THR A 294 -2.24 25.02 26.50
C THR A 294 -2.43 24.01 27.62
N TRP A 295 -1.44 23.82 28.46
CA TRP A 295 -1.52 22.98 29.64
C TRP A 295 -2.65 23.30 30.62
N THR A 296 -3.20 24.52 30.57
CA THR A 296 -4.39 24.88 31.36
C THR A 296 -5.68 24.19 30.88
N ARG A 297 -5.61 23.48 29.76
CA ARG A 297 -6.69 22.62 29.27
C ARG A 297 -7.00 21.45 30.22
N VAL A 298 -5.98 21.00 30.95
CA VAL A 298 -6.02 19.82 31.82
C VAL A 298 -5.93 20.28 33.27
N GLU A 299 -6.78 19.75 34.14
CA GLU A 299 -6.74 20.08 35.57
C GLU A 299 -5.40 19.68 36.18
N GLY A 300 -4.71 20.60 36.85
CA GLY A 300 -3.36 20.42 37.39
C GLY A 300 -2.25 20.62 36.36
N GLY A 301 -2.57 20.83 35.07
CA GLY A 301 -1.58 21.02 34.00
C GLY A 301 -0.83 22.35 34.05
N ASP A 302 -1.36 23.37 34.73
CA ASP A 302 -0.75 24.71 34.86
C ASP A 302 0.69 24.62 35.41
N LYS A 303 0.94 23.77 36.40
CA LYS A 303 2.28 23.55 36.98
C LYS A 303 3.24 22.84 35.99
N ILE A 304 2.72 21.90 35.21
CA ILE A 304 3.48 21.23 34.16
C ILE A 304 3.86 22.23 33.08
N GLY A 305 2.89 22.99 32.59
CA GLY A 305 3.11 24.03 31.59
C GLY A 305 4.11 25.09 32.04
N ALA A 306 4.07 25.51 33.31
CA ALA A 306 5.03 26.50 33.86
C ALA A 306 6.48 25.96 33.79
N ILE A 307 6.71 24.67 34.07
CA ILE A 307 8.02 24.04 33.96
C ILE A 307 8.44 23.93 32.50
N LEU A 308 7.58 23.39 31.64
CA LEU A 308 7.93 23.10 30.26
C LEU A 308 8.13 24.39 29.43
N ASN A 309 7.31 25.45 29.67
CA ASN A 309 7.53 26.76 29.04
C ASN A 309 8.84 27.40 29.47
N LYS A 310 9.26 27.19 30.73
CA LYS A 310 10.60 27.62 31.20
C LYS A 310 11.70 26.88 30.50
N VAL A 311 11.58 25.54 30.37
CA VAL A 311 12.56 24.69 29.65
C VAL A 311 12.66 25.16 28.19
N GLU A 312 11.54 25.45 27.53
CA GLU A 312 11.52 25.96 26.15
C GLU A 312 12.22 27.34 26.07
N ALA A 313 11.89 28.27 26.95
CA ALA A 313 12.46 29.63 26.94
C ALA A 313 13.97 29.66 27.21
N ASP A 314 14.46 28.79 28.10
CA ASP A 314 15.86 28.75 28.58
C ASP A 314 16.69 27.64 27.88
N PHE A 315 16.17 27.02 26.80
CA PHE A 315 16.75 25.81 26.21
C PHE A 315 18.21 25.97 25.81
N ASN A 316 19.05 25.08 26.31
CA ASN A 316 20.48 25.08 26.04
C ASN A 316 20.86 24.14 24.90
N PHE A 317 21.00 24.67 23.69
CA PHE A 317 21.38 23.91 22.49
C PHE A 317 22.78 23.27 22.54
N LYS A 318 23.66 23.70 23.44
CA LYS A 318 25.00 23.10 23.60
C LYS A 318 25.00 21.93 24.57
N ASP A 319 24.16 21.99 25.57
CA ASP A 319 24.03 20.95 26.60
C ASP A 319 22.56 20.84 27.03
N PRO A 320 21.72 20.10 26.26
CA PRO A 320 20.32 19.88 26.63
C PRO A 320 20.15 19.20 28.00
N SER A 321 21.16 18.46 28.47
CA SER A 321 21.07 17.68 29.71
C SER A 321 20.87 18.53 30.96
N VAL A 322 21.14 19.84 30.89
CA VAL A 322 20.92 20.76 32.03
C VAL A 322 19.43 20.85 32.39
N HIS A 323 18.52 20.52 31.45
CA HIS A 323 17.07 20.54 31.65
C HIS A 323 16.49 19.23 32.20
N LEU A 324 17.31 18.18 32.37
CA LEU A 324 16.84 16.85 32.78
C LEU A 324 16.00 16.88 34.06
N ALA A 325 16.45 17.60 35.07
CA ALA A 325 15.78 17.69 36.38
C ALA A 325 14.36 18.34 36.26
N ASP A 326 14.24 19.40 35.46
CA ASP A 326 12.95 20.08 35.22
C ASP A 326 12.01 19.16 34.44
N LEU A 327 12.49 18.43 33.44
CA LEU A 327 11.69 17.47 32.64
C LEU A 327 11.24 16.26 33.48
N VAL A 328 12.12 15.72 34.32
CA VAL A 328 11.76 14.64 35.26
C VAL A 328 10.71 15.10 36.25
N LYS A 329 10.81 16.32 36.76
CA LYS A 329 9.79 16.91 37.63
C LYS A 329 8.46 17.11 36.90
N ALA A 330 8.47 17.57 35.64
CA ALA A 330 7.27 17.64 34.81
C ALA A 330 6.64 16.25 34.61
N TYR A 331 7.47 15.21 34.38
CA TYR A 331 7.00 13.84 34.27
C TYR A 331 6.32 13.35 35.56
N GLN A 332 6.87 13.62 36.72
CA GLN A 332 6.24 13.26 38.00
C GLN A 332 4.85 13.92 38.16
N LEU A 333 4.76 15.23 37.89
CA LEU A 333 3.47 15.94 37.96
C LEU A 333 2.46 15.40 36.96
N LEU A 334 2.93 14.97 35.79
CA LEU A 334 2.09 14.41 34.74
C LEU A 334 1.46 13.06 35.17
N GLN A 335 2.13 12.28 36.03
CA GLN A 335 1.54 11.03 36.55
C GLN A 335 0.37 11.28 37.52
N ASP A 336 0.26 12.47 38.08
CA ASP A 336 -0.77 12.86 39.05
C ASP A 336 -2.02 13.48 38.40
N ILE A 337 -2.03 13.77 37.08
CA ILE A 337 -3.22 14.33 36.42
C ILE A 337 -4.30 13.27 36.22
N GLY A 338 -5.56 13.71 36.31
CA GLY A 338 -6.73 12.80 36.17
C GLY A 338 -7.17 12.53 34.75
N ASP A 339 -6.70 13.27 33.77
CA ASP A 339 -7.03 13.07 32.35
C ASP A 339 -6.10 11.99 31.76
N GLU A 340 -6.60 10.76 31.67
CA GLU A 340 -5.79 9.62 31.21
C GLU A 340 -5.36 9.77 29.75
N HIS A 341 -6.13 10.42 28.88
CA HIS A 341 -5.76 10.65 27.49
C HIS A 341 -4.49 11.52 27.38
N TRP A 342 -4.52 12.69 28.02
CA TRP A 342 -3.37 13.58 27.99
C TRP A 342 -2.20 13.05 28.78
N LYS A 343 -2.45 12.36 29.90
CA LYS A 343 -1.42 11.67 30.69
C LYS A 343 -0.66 10.64 29.86
N GLU A 344 -1.37 9.74 29.19
CA GLU A 344 -0.73 8.69 28.38
C GLU A 344 0.04 9.30 27.20
N LEU A 345 -0.60 10.18 26.42
CA LEU A 345 -0.02 10.81 25.25
C LEU A 345 1.23 11.62 25.60
N LYS A 346 1.09 12.56 26.55
CA LYS A 346 2.18 13.45 26.94
C LYS A 346 3.29 12.75 27.76
N SER A 347 2.96 11.67 28.47
CA SER A 347 4.01 10.82 29.09
C SER A 347 4.87 10.13 28.03
N LYS A 348 4.30 9.66 26.95
CA LYS A 348 5.06 9.04 25.86
C LYS A 348 5.99 10.06 25.20
N GLU A 349 5.49 11.26 24.88
CA GLU A 349 6.29 12.33 24.30
C GLU A 349 7.40 12.79 25.27
N LEU A 350 7.06 13.04 26.54
CA LEU A 350 8.02 13.50 27.53
C LEU A 350 9.11 12.47 27.84
N LYS A 351 8.79 11.17 27.87
CA LYS A 351 9.80 10.11 28.05
C LYS A 351 10.80 10.07 26.89
N ALA A 352 10.34 10.26 25.65
CA ALA A 352 11.23 10.36 24.50
C ALA A 352 12.17 11.58 24.62
N ILE A 353 11.64 12.76 24.98
CA ILE A 353 12.44 13.97 25.20
C ILE A 353 13.44 13.79 26.35
N ILE A 354 13.05 13.14 27.45
CA ILE A 354 13.93 12.83 28.57
C ILE A 354 15.08 11.94 28.14
N GLU A 355 14.82 10.90 27.34
CA GLU A 355 15.84 10.01 26.81
C GLU A 355 16.86 10.78 25.96
N GLU A 356 16.39 11.64 25.07
CA GLU A 356 17.22 12.45 24.18
C GLU A 356 18.05 13.49 24.92
N VAL A 357 17.41 14.23 25.82
CA VAL A 357 18.06 15.26 26.67
C VAL A 357 19.12 14.63 27.58
N ALA A 358 18.83 13.43 28.10
CA ALA A 358 19.81 12.67 28.91
C ALA A 358 20.93 12.05 28.06
N GLY A 359 20.89 12.19 26.74
CA GLY A 359 21.88 11.58 25.84
C GLY A 359 21.91 10.06 25.91
N LEU A 360 20.78 9.44 26.28
CA LEU A 360 20.70 7.98 26.39
C LEU A 360 20.66 7.31 25.03
N HIS A 361 21.37 6.19 24.92
CA HIS A 361 21.18 5.22 23.85
C HIS A 361 20.71 3.92 24.50
N LEU A 362 19.50 3.51 24.16
CA LEU A 362 18.88 2.28 24.65
C LEU A 362 18.44 1.44 23.49
N GLU A 363 18.86 0.19 23.44
CA GLU A 363 18.53 -0.70 22.33
C GLU A 363 18.29 -2.12 22.82
N ALA A 364 17.31 -2.78 22.18
CA ALA A 364 17.05 -4.21 22.35
C ALA A 364 16.94 -4.84 20.96
N PHE A 365 17.78 -5.80 20.63
CA PHE A 365 17.81 -6.40 19.31
C PHE A 365 18.19 -7.87 19.32
N THR A 366 17.82 -8.57 18.27
CA THR A 366 18.25 -9.93 17.96
C THR A 366 19.03 -9.96 16.66
N THR A 367 19.90 -10.96 16.51
CA THR A 367 20.65 -11.21 15.26
C THR A 367 19.94 -12.19 14.34
N GLN A 368 18.71 -12.60 14.68
CA GLN A 368 17.86 -13.44 13.86
C GLN A 368 16.62 -12.68 13.41
N GLY A 369 16.28 -12.74 12.13
CA GLY A 369 15.13 -12.04 11.59
C GLY A 369 13.79 -12.67 11.99
N TYR A 370 13.77 -13.97 12.24
CA TYR A 370 12.58 -14.69 12.67
C TYR A 370 12.92 -15.95 13.47
N SER A 371 11.93 -16.46 14.20
CA SER A 371 12.00 -17.75 14.90
C SER A 371 10.61 -18.38 15.00
N ASN A 372 10.49 -19.52 15.67
CA ASN A 372 9.28 -20.32 15.73
C ASN A 372 8.73 -20.38 17.17
N PRO A 373 7.43 -20.62 17.37
CA PRO A 373 6.85 -20.91 18.67
C PRO A 373 7.58 -22.07 19.38
N GLY A 374 7.89 -21.90 20.66
CA GLY A 374 8.63 -22.87 21.47
C GLY A 374 10.14 -22.78 21.39
N GLU A 375 10.72 -22.03 20.45
CA GLU A 375 12.16 -21.83 20.31
C GLU A 375 12.67 -20.72 21.23
N SER A 376 13.99 -20.76 21.48
CA SER A 376 14.67 -19.69 22.24
C SER A 376 15.40 -18.74 21.30
N ILE A 377 15.31 -17.45 21.61
CA ILE A 377 16.06 -16.38 20.95
C ILE A 377 16.97 -15.69 21.96
N VAL A 378 18.02 -15.05 21.45
CA VAL A 378 18.88 -14.16 22.23
C VAL A 378 18.51 -12.72 21.92
N ILE A 379 18.10 -11.97 22.93
CA ILE A 379 17.90 -10.53 22.87
C ILE A 379 19.13 -9.86 23.46
N ASN A 380 19.80 -9.05 22.66
CA ASN A 380 20.91 -8.22 23.09
C ASN A 380 20.35 -6.89 23.58
N LEU A 381 20.73 -6.51 24.80
CA LEU A 381 20.46 -5.21 25.37
C LEU A 381 21.71 -4.35 25.31
N GLU A 382 21.57 -3.12 24.86
CA GLU A 382 22.60 -2.10 24.93
C GLU A 382 22.07 -0.85 25.63
N ALA A 383 22.89 -0.25 26.49
CA ALA A 383 22.61 1.03 27.12
C ALA A 383 23.89 1.86 27.22
N VAL A 384 23.81 3.13 26.82
CA VAL A 384 24.91 4.10 26.97
C VAL A 384 24.35 5.41 27.51
N ASN A 385 24.90 5.90 28.58
CA ASN A 385 24.71 7.25 29.06
C ASN A 385 25.76 8.14 28.38
N ARG A 386 25.38 9.13 27.58
CA ARG A 386 26.27 10.07 26.87
C ARG A 386 26.21 11.48 27.48
N SER A 387 25.84 11.57 28.75
CA SER A 387 25.83 12.79 29.54
C SER A 387 26.55 12.63 30.84
N ASN A 388 26.85 13.73 31.52
CA ASN A 388 27.47 13.72 32.85
C ASN A 388 26.47 13.46 33.99
N LYS A 389 25.23 13.11 33.68
CA LYS A 389 24.17 12.88 34.65
C LYS A 389 24.31 11.50 35.31
N LYS A 390 23.90 11.41 36.56
CA LYS A 390 23.83 10.12 37.26
C LYS A 390 22.58 9.37 36.85
N ILE A 391 22.75 8.30 36.09
CA ILE A 391 21.67 7.48 35.57
C ILE A 391 21.90 6.03 36.02
N LYS A 392 20.88 5.42 36.58
CA LYS A 392 20.92 4.03 37.02
C LYS A 392 19.90 3.22 36.26
N LEU A 393 20.31 2.11 35.66
CA LEU A 393 19.40 1.09 35.13
C LEU A 393 18.97 0.21 36.29
N GLU A 394 17.71 0.27 36.71
CA GLU A 394 17.19 -0.49 37.85
C GLU A 394 16.84 -1.94 37.46
N SER A 395 16.18 -2.09 36.32
CA SER A 395 15.78 -3.41 35.79
C SER A 395 15.45 -3.33 34.31
N VAL A 396 15.38 -4.49 33.63
CA VAL A 396 14.82 -4.63 32.29
C VAL A 396 13.79 -5.75 32.28
N SER A 397 12.62 -5.47 31.74
CA SER A 397 11.59 -6.48 31.48
C SER A 397 11.38 -6.68 29.96
N ILE A 398 10.99 -7.91 29.58
CA ILE A 398 10.57 -8.26 28.23
C ILE A 398 9.10 -8.65 28.28
N ASN A 399 8.25 -7.94 27.53
CA ASN A 399 6.78 -8.12 27.56
C ASN A 399 6.20 -8.15 29.00
N GLY A 400 6.72 -7.25 29.89
CA GLY A 400 6.28 -7.13 31.28
C GLY A 400 6.95 -8.11 32.25
N GLU A 401 7.65 -9.14 31.79
CA GLU A 401 8.37 -10.08 32.65
C GLU A 401 9.80 -9.58 32.91
N THR A 402 10.15 -9.34 34.17
CA THR A 402 11.49 -8.86 34.55
C THR A 402 12.55 -9.93 34.28
N LYS A 403 13.52 -9.60 33.41
CA LYS A 403 14.61 -10.49 33.00
C LYS A 403 15.99 -10.07 33.54
N LEU A 404 16.14 -8.80 33.89
CA LEU A 404 17.31 -8.25 34.55
C LEU A 404 16.82 -7.45 35.77
N ASN A 405 17.28 -7.76 36.95
CA ASN A 405 16.89 -7.10 38.21
C ASN A 405 18.11 -6.79 39.10
N GLU A 406 19.18 -6.33 38.46
CA GLU A 406 20.40 -5.90 39.13
C GLU A 406 20.62 -4.43 38.81
N PRO A 407 20.54 -3.51 39.80
CA PRO A 407 20.77 -2.10 39.55
C PRO A 407 22.20 -1.81 39.07
N ILE A 408 22.32 -1.08 37.96
CA ILE A 408 23.61 -0.78 37.30
C ILE A 408 23.75 0.71 37.11
N ASP A 409 24.85 1.29 37.59
CA ASP A 409 25.15 2.69 37.30
C ASP A 409 25.68 2.81 35.84
N LEU A 410 24.96 3.52 35.00
CA LEU A 410 25.37 3.82 33.63
C LEU A 410 26.39 4.96 33.66
N LYS A 411 27.66 4.60 33.56
CA LYS A 411 28.76 5.56 33.55
C LYS A 411 28.82 6.32 32.21
N ASP A 412 29.29 7.55 32.30
CA ASP A 412 29.43 8.41 31.12
C ASP A 412 30.20 7.72 29.99
N ASN A 413 29.62 7.68 28.82
CA ASN A 413 30.13 7.13 27.57
C ASN A 413 30.65 5.68 27.65
N GLN A 414 30.14 4.89 28.62
CA GLN A 414 30.46 3.46 28.74
C GLN A 414 29.29 2.61 28.29
N LEU A 415 29.59 1.69 27.38
CA LEU A 415 28.60 0.75 26.85
C LEU A 415 28.33 -0.35 27.87
N PHE A 416 27.07 -0.45 28.29
CA PHE A 416 26.53 -1.62 28.98
C PHE A 416 25.97 -2.58 27.93
N ARG A 417 26.29 -3.86 28.02
CA ARG A 417 25.74 -4.95 27.21
C ARG A 417 25.26 -6.11 28.06
N LYS A 418 24.14 -6.70 27.68
CA LYS A 418 23.64 -7.92 28.32
C LYS A 418 22.88 -8.75 27.31
N GLU A 419 23.15 -10.04 27.26
CA GLU A 419 22.38 -11.01 26.50
C GLU A 419 21.29 -11.62 27.40
N LEU A 420 20.08 -11.68 26.90
CA LEU A 420 18.93 -12.34 27.51
C LEU A 420 18.46 -13.47 26.63
N LYS A 421 18.42 -14.68 27.15
CA LYS A 421 17.81 -15.82 26.46
C LYS A 421 16.32 -15.86 26.80
N ILE A 422 15.50 -15.73 25.79
CA ILE A 422 14.03 -15.71 25.90
C ILE A 422 13.46 -16.88 25.10
N THR A 423 12.54 -17.64 25.69
CA THR A 423 11.79 -18.69 24.99
C THR A 423 10.48 -18.13 24.49
N ILE A 424 10.21 -18.24 23.18
CA ILE A 424 8.95 -17.87 22.57
C ILE A 424 7.87 -18.84 23.08
N PRO A 425 6.75 -18.39 23.62
CA PRO A 425 5.68 -19.29 24.05
C PRO A 425 5.25 -20.25 22.90
N LYS A 426 4.98 -21.49 23.24
CA LYS A 426 4.45 -22.46 22.24
C LYS A 426 3.10 -22.03 21.66
N SER A 427 2.35 -21.25 22.42
CA SER A 427 1.06 -20.68 22.03
C SER A 427 1.18 -19.30 21.37
N ALA A 428 2.38 -18.84 21.05
CA ALA A 428 2.56 -17.55 20.40
C ALA A 428 1.97 -17.59 18.99
N ASP A 429 1.16 -16.59 18.67
CA ASP A 429 0.63 -16.40 17.32
C ASP A 429 1.76 -16.08 16.34
N TYR A 430 1.56 -16.47 15.09
CA TYR A 430 2.43 -16.03 14.01
C TYR A 430 2.25 -14.53 13.79
N THR A 431 3.36 -13.83 13.48
CA THR A 431 3.34 -12.41 13.18
C THR A 431 2.99 -12.15 11.71
N GLY A 432 2.43 -10.98 11.46
CA GLY A 432 2.05 -10.52 10.12
C GLY A 432 1.12 -9.32 10.21
N PRO A 433 0.73 -8.73 9.08
CA PRO A 433 -0.27 -7.67 9.06
C PRO A 433 -1.60 -8.19 9.62
N TYR A 434 -2.08 -7.58 10.71
CA TYR A 434 -3.28 -8.07 11.42
C TYR A 434 -4.53 -8.13 10.54
N TRP A 435 -4.61 -7.26 9.54
CA TRP A 435 -5.71 -7.20 8.57
C TRP A 435 -5.67 -8.30 7.50
N LEU A 436 -4.56 -9.09 7.43
CA LEU A 436 -4.39 -10.22 6.50
C LEU A 436 -4.39 -11.58 7.21
N MET A 437 -4.61 -11.62 8.53
CA MET A 437 -4.62 -12.88 9.28
C MET A 437 -5.86 -13.72 8.97
N GLU A 438 -6.98 -13.07 8.65
CA GLU A 438 -8.25 -13.69 8.30
C GLU A 438 -8.67 -13.28 6.88
N LYS A 439 -9.47 -14.13 6.22
CA LYS A 439 -9.99 -13.82 4.90
C LYS A 439 -11.07 -12.73 5.00
N GLY A 440 -10.88 -11.63 4.31
CA GLY A 440 -11.85 -10.54 4.18
C GLY A 440 -12.91 -10.78 3.10
N THR A 441 -13.68 -9.73 2.82
CA THR A 441 -14.63 -9.63 1.70
C THR A 441 -14.00 -8.80 0.56
N LEU A 442 -14.75 -8.52 -0.49
CA LEU A 442 -14.32 -7.59 -1.54
C LEU A 442 -14.05 -6.19 -0.99
N GLY A 443 -14.84 -5.72 -0.03
CA GLY A 443 -14.80 -4.35 0.47
C GLY A 443 -14.20 -4.15 1.85
N THR A 444 -13.97 -5.22 2.61
CA THR A 444 -13.53 -5.10 4.00
C THR A 444 -12.57 -6.20 4.42
N TYR A 445 -11.54 -5.82 5.18
CA TYR A 445 -10.71 -6.76 5.92
C TYR A 445 -11.47 -7.32 7.12
N SER A 446 -11.28 -8.61 7.41
CA SER A 446 -11.77 -9.24 8.65
C SER A 446 -10.74 -9.05 9.76
N VAL A 447 -11.16 -8.46 10.87
CA VAL A 447 -10.30 -8.22 12.04
C VAL A 447 -11.12 -8.52 13.30
N THR A 448 -10.76 -9.60 13.99
CA THR A 448 -11.44 -10.04 15.22
C THR A 448 -11.07 -9.17 16.41
N ASN A 449 -9.79 -8.78 16.52
CA ASN A 449 -9.33 -7.94 17.62
C ASN A 449 -9.59 -6.46 17.33
N MET A 450 -10.64 -5.91 17.94
CA MET A 450 -11.08 -4.51 17.77
C MET A 450 -10.04 -3.48 18.21
N ASP A 451 -9.11 -3.83 19.10
CA ASP A 451 -8.05 -2.91 19.55
C ASP A 451 -7.00 -2.62 18.46
N LEU A 452 -6.91 -3.48 17.45
CA LEU A 452 -6.01 -3.31 16.31
C LEU A 452 -6.59 -2.36 15.25
N ILE A 453 -7.91 -2.18 15.22
CA ILE A 453 -8.57 -1.28 14.25
C ILE A 453 -8.08 0.15 14.47
N GLY A 454 -7.69 0.80 13.40
CA GLY A 454 -7.07 2.12 13.41
C GLY A 454 -5.55 2.10 13.42
N LYS A 455 -4.91 1.02 13.86
CA LYS A 455 -3.43 0.95 13.87
C LYS A 455 -2.87 0.74 12.45
N PRO A 456 -1.76 1.40 12.13
CA PRO A 456 -1.13 1.20 10.81
C PRO A 456 -0.47 -0.16 10.68
N GLU A 457 0.07 -0.70 11.78
CA GLU A 457 0.81 -1.97 11.82
C GLU A 457 0.41 -2.81 13.03
N THR A 458 0.67 -4.12 12.92
CA THR A 458 0.61 -5.03 14.06
C THR A 458 1.68 -4.64 15.11
N PRO A 459 1.34 -4.56 16.41
CA PRO A 459 2.34 -4.40 17.46
C PRO A 459 3.41 -5.49 17.37
N ARG A 460 4.66 -5.13 17.60
CA ARG A 460 5.78 -6.06 17.50
C ARG A 460 5.74 -7.11 18.61
N ALA A 461 6.24 -8.32 18.30
CA ALA A 461 6.16 -9.48 19.20
C ALA A 461 6.84 -9.27 20.55
N PHE A 462 7.95 -8.52 20.57
CA PHE A 462 8.70 -8.28 21.80
C PHE A 462 8.96 -6.80 22.03
N LYS A 463 8.73 -6.40 23.29
CA LYS A 463 9.01 -5.08 23.83
C LYS A 463 9.93 -5.20 25.04
N ALA A 464 11.04 -4.50 25.04
CA ALA A 464 11.92 -4.36 26.19
C ALA A 464 11.60 -3.04 26.91
N THR A 465 11.34 -3.10 28.21
CA THR A 465 11.16 -1.92 29.07
C THR A 465 12.37 -1.74 29.96
N PHE A 466 13.11 -0.66 29.77
CA PHE A 466 14.24 -0.25 30.62
C PHE A 466 13.72 0.64 31.73
N ASN A 467 13.77 0.19 32.97
CA ASN A 467 13.41 0.99 34.11
C ASN A 467 14.67 1.76 34.59
N LEU A 468 14.66 3.06 34.38
CA LEU A 468 15.79 3.95 34.66
C LEU A 468 15.51 4.85 35.85
N ASN A 469 16.43 4.97 36.77
CA ASN A 469 16.38 6.00 37.81
C ASN A 469 17.12 7.26 37.30
N LEU A 470 16.35 8.32 37.12
CA LEU A 470 16.77 9.64 36.69
C LEU A 470 16.38 10.66 37.78
N GLU A 471 17.32 11.41 38.32
CA GLU A 471 17.06 12.40 39.39
C GLU A 471 16.26 11.83 40.60
N GLY A 472 16.39 10.54 40.87
CA GLY A 472 15.67 9.84 41.95
C GLY A 472 14.28 9.32 41.56
N VAL A 473 13.87 9.45 40.32
CA VAL A 473 12.57 9.00 39.79
C VAL A 473 12.77 7.80 38.88
N SER A 474 11.97 6.75 39.07
CA SER A 474 11.96 5.58 38.18
C SER A 474 11.08 5.87 36.95
N ILE A 475 11.71 5.85 35.78
CA ILE A 475 11.05 6.11 34.49
C ILE A 475 11.21 4.90 33.58
N PRO A 476 10.09 4.26 33.17
CA PRO A 476 10.12 3.15 32.23
C PRO A 476 10.22 3.66 30.80
N ILE A 477 11.25 3.24 30.07
CA ILE A 477 11.44 3.54 28.65
C ILE A 477 11.29 2.25 27.84
N ASP A 478 10.34 2.25 26.91
CA ASP A 478 10.04 1.11 26.06
C ASP A 478 10.83 1.13 24.76
N LYS A 479 11.43 -0.02 24.40
CA LYS A 479 12.11 -0.24 23.13
C LYS A 479 11.55 -1.49 22.45
N THR A 480 11.21 -1.40 21.17
CA THR A 480 10.85 -2.56 20.36
C THR A 480 12.09 -3.42 20.12
N VAL A 481 11.95 -4.73 20.28
CA VAL A 481 13.02 -5.67 19.90
C VAL A 481 13.03 -5.80 18.39
N SER A 482 14.12 -5.39 17.76
CA SER A 482 14.29 -5.45 16.30
C SER A 482 15.32 -6.51 15.90
N TYR A 483 15.26 -6.96 14.66
CA TYR A 483 16.35 -7.68 14.01
C TYR A 483 17.39 -6.67 13.50
N LYS A 484 18.62 -6.77 13.98
CA LYS A 484 19.72 -5.87 13.62
C LYS A 484 20.86 -6.63 12.98
N TYR A 485 21.33 -6.15 11.82
CA TYR A 485 22.48 -6.71 11.13
C TYR A 485 23.22 -5.63 10.32
N GLY A 486 24.45 -5.93 9.93
CA GLY A 486 25.27 -5.03 9.12
C GLY A 486 25.26 -5.40 7.63
N ARG A 487 25.12 -4.42 6.77
CA ARG A 487 25.34 -4.55 5.32
C ARG A 487 26.52 -3.68 4.90
N PRO A 488 27.48 -4.21 4.09
CA PRO A 488 28.67 -3.43 3.68
C PRO A 488 28.34 -2.16 2.88
N ASP A 489 27.24 -2.16 2.13
CA ASP A 489 26.77 -1.07 1.28
C ASP A 489 25.88 -0.05 2.00
N LYS A 490 25.32 -0.39 3.19
CA LYS A 490 24.30 0.42 3.89
C LYS A 490 24.57 0.66 5.37
N GLY A 491 25.53 -0.06 5.97
CA GLY A 491 25.78 0.01 7.40
C GLY A 491 24.78 -0.81 8.22
N GLU A 492 24.30 -0.26 9.33
CA GLU A 492 23.34 -0.92 10.21
C GLU A 492 21.94 -0.94 9.60
N ILE A 493 21.33 -2.13 9.61
CA ILE A 493 19.96 -2.37 9.13
C ILE A 493 19.10 -2.87 10.28
N TYR A 494 17.93 -2.27 10.42
CA TYR A 494 16.91 -2.64 11.41
C TYR A 494 15.68 -3.15 10.69
N GLN A 495 15.19 -4.31 11.10
CA GLN A 495 13.98 -4.93 10.56
C GLN A 495 13.11 -5.46 11.68
N PRO A 496 11.80 -5.66 11.46
CA PRO A 496 10.97 -6.39 12.39
C PRO A 496 11.53 -7.78 12.68
N PHE A 497 11.41 -8.22 13.95
CA PHE A 497 11.58 -9.62 14.31
C PHE A 497 10.22 -10.32 14.18
N GLU A 498 10.19 -11.47 13.51
CA GLU A 498 8.94 -12.16 13.19
C GLU A 498 8.88 -13.57 13.83
N ILE A 499 7.66 -13.97 14.22
CA ILE A 499 7.35 -15.33 14.65
C ILE A 499 6.65 -16.03 13.48
N VAL A 500 7.26 -17.10 12.97
CA VAL A 500 6.79 -17.78 11.75
C VAL A 500 6.62 -19.29 11.98
N PRO A 501 5.85 -20.00 11.14
CA PRO A 501 5.77 -21.47 11.18
C PRO A 501 7.15 -22.13 11.00
N LYS A 502 7.31 -23.40 11.40
CA LYS A 502 8.54 -24.17 11.23
C LYS A 502 8.90 -24.39 9.75
N ALA A 503 7.90 -24.49 8.89
CA ALA A 503 8.05 -24.47 7.43
C ALA A 503 6.79 -23.89 6.80
N THR A 504 6.94 -23.40 5.58
CA THR A 504 5.85 -22.95 4.71
C THR A 504 5.94 -23.64 3.36
N SER A 505 4.84 -23.71 2.64
CA SER A 505 4.84 -24.20 1.25
C SER A 505 4.33 -23.11 0.30
N LYS A 506 4.86 -23.12 -0.93
CA LYS A 506 4.45 -22.21 -2.00
C LYS A 506 4.12 -23.02 -3.24
N LEU A 507 2.94 -22.80 -3.81
CA LEU A 507 2.60 -23.20 -5.18
C LEU A 507 3.27 -22.22 -6.14
N GLN A 508 3.89 -22.72 -7.19
CA GLN A 508 4.64 -21.90 -8.14
C GLN A 508 3.71 -20.86 -8.80
N ASP A 509 2.55 -21.32 -9.28
CA ASP A 509 1.57 -20.49 -9.97
C ASP A 509 0.34 -20.27 -9.09
N LYS A 510 -0.21 -19.05 -9.13
CA LYS A 510 -1.46 -18.70 -8.40
C LYS A 510 -2.71 -19.06 -9.18
N VAL A 511 -2.59 -19.23 -10.48
CA VAL A 511 -3.62 -19.73 -11.38
C VAL A 511 -3.02 -20.78 -12.28
N ILE A 512 -3.69 -21.92 -12.43
CA ILE A 512 -3.24 -23.04 -13.25
C ILE A 512 -4.39 -23.41 -14.20
N ILE A 513 -4.18 -23.19 -15.49
CA ILE A 513 -5.19 -23.43 -16.53
C ILE A 513 -4.91 -24.78 -17.21
N PHE A 514 -5.91 -25.63 -17.30
CA PHE A 514 -5.91 -26.86 -18.08
C PHE A 514 -6.78 -26.66 -19.33
N SER A 515 -6.13 -26.56 -20.49
CA SER A 515 -6.82 -26.36 -21.78
C SER A 515 -7.42 -27.65 -22.34
N ASP A 516 -7.02 -28.80 -21.82
CA ASP A 516 -7.46 -30.13 -22.19
C ASP A 516 -7.39 -31.09 -21.00
N ASP A 517 -7.54 -32.39 -21.24
CA ASP A 517 -7.53 -33.43 -20.22
C ASP A 517 -6.10 -33.90 -19.82
N THR A 518 -5.06 -33.24 -20.34
CA THR A 518 -3.67 -33.60 -20.07
C THR A 518 -3.28 -33.25 -18.64
N PRO A 519 -2.77 -34.21 -17.86
CA PRO A 519 -2.29 -33.94 -16.50
C PRO A 519 -1.13 -32.93 -16.52
N LYS A 520 -1.07 -32.05 -15.52
CA LYS A 520 0.05 -31.13 -15.31
C LYS A 520 0.82 -31.44 -14.04
N GLN A 521 2.13 -31.18 -14.10
CA GLN A 521 2.98 -31.21 -12.93
C GLN A 521 2.79 -29.93 -12.12
N ILE A 522 2.61 -30.08 -10.80
CA ILE A 522 2.40 -29.02 -9.86
C ILE A 522 3.61 -28.97 -8.91
N PRO A 523 4.56 -28.08 -9.13
CA PRO A 523 5.67 -27.88 -8.21
C PRO A 523 5.20 -27.21 -6.91
N VAL A 524 5.55 -27.81 -5.79
CA VAL A 524 5.31 -27.27 -4.45
C VAL A 524 6.66 -27.08 -3.77
N THR A 525 7.05 -25.87 -3.52
CA THR A 525 8.32 -25.56 -2.85
C THR A 525 8.08 -25.37 -1.36
N ILE A 526 8.74 -26.21 -0.55
CA ILE A 526 8.74 -26.11 0.91
C ILE A 526 9.97 -25.33 1.33
N LYS A 527 9.79 -24.32 2.16
CA LYS A 527 10.87 -23.55 2.78
C LYS A 527 10.93 -23.83 4.26
N SER A 528 12.09 -24.23 4.75
CA SER A 528 12.31 -24.44 6.18
C SER A 528 12.64 -23.12 6.89
N HIS A 529 12.01 -22.90 8.06
CA HIS A 529 12.28 -21.74 8.91
C HIS A 529 13.00 -22.16 10.21
N LYS A 530 13.44 -23.43 10.28
CA LYS A 530 14.18 -24.02 11.38
C LYS A 530 15.16 -25.06 10.84
N ASP A 531 16.23 -25.37 11.60
CA ASP A 531 17.15 -26.49 11.28
C ASP A 531 16.47 -27.84 11.54
N ASN A 532 16.80 -28.85 10.72
CA ASN A 532 16.36 -30.24 10.83
C ASN A 532 14.85 -30.40 10.91
N VAL A 533 14.14 -29.92 9.87
CA VAL A 533 12.68 -30.05 9.75
C VAL A 533 12.34 -31.20 8.82
N SER A 534 11.47 -32.09 9.26
CA SER A 534 10.90 -33.17 8.44
C SER A 534 9.39 -33.23 8.65
N GLY A 535 8.67 -33.65 7.61
CA GLY A 535 7.22 -33.74 7.63
C GLY A 535 6.69 -34.25 6.31
N SER A 536 5.46 -33.94 6.03
CA SER A 536 4.85 -34.20 4.73
C SER A 536 4.06 -33.02 4.20
N VAL A 537 3.86 -32.98 2.90
CA VAL A 537 2.99 -32.01 2.22
C VAL A 537 1.87 -32.76 1.56
N SER A 538 0.64 -32.30 1.76
CA SER A 538 -0.52 -32.75 1.00
C SER A 538 -1.11 -31.61 0.17
N LEU A 539 -1.74 -31.95 -0.93
CA LEU A 539 -2.55 -31.03 -1.72
C LEU A 539 -4.03 -31.33 -1.49
N LYS A 540 -4.81 -30.28 -1.23
CA LYS A 540 -6.28 -30.36 -1.15
C LYS A 540 -6.86 -29.69 -2.40
N VAL A 541 -7.72 -30.38 -3.12
CA VAL A 541 -8.38 -29.90 -4.35
C VAL A 541 -9.84 -30.33 -4.35
N GLY A 542 -10.67 -29.63 -5.13
CA GLY A 542 -12.10 -29.93 -5.24
C GLY A 542 -12.41 -31.29 -5.86
N GLN A 543 -13.70 -31.66 -5.81
CA GLN A 543 -14.18 -32.94 -6.38
C GLN A 543 -13.88 -33.05 -7.88
N ASN A 544 -13.68 -34.31 -8.35
CA ASN A 544 -13.39 -34.68 -9.74
C ASN A 544 -11.97 -34.32 -10.26
N TRP A 545 -11.16 -33.62 -9.46
CA TRP A 545 -9.72 -33.46 -9.72
C TRP A 545 -8.95 -34.65 -9.09
N ILE A 546 -7.98 -35.18 -9.78
CA ILE A 546 -7.26 -36.38 -9.33
C ILE A 546 -5.78 -36.06 -9.14
N LEU A 547 -5.27 -36.33 -7.94
CA LEU A 547 -3.84 -36.27 -7.62
C LEU A 547 -3.23 -37.68 -7.71
N ASP A 548 -2.03 -37.78 -8.30
CA ASP A 548 -1.24 -39.01 -8.37
C ASP A 548 -0.81 -39.51 -6.98
N SER A 549 -0.54 -38.59 -6.08
CA SER A 549 -0.20 -38.83 -4.68
C SER A 549 -0.91 -37.82 -3.77
N PRO A 550 -1.60 -38.30 -2.72
CA PRO A 550 -2.28 -37.39 -1.78
C PRO A 550 -1.30 -36.65 -0.85
N SER A 551 -0.09 -37.20 -0.65
CA SER A 551 0.93 -36.63 0.22
C SER A 551 2.33 -37.12 -0.14
N GLN A 552 3.34 -36.26 0.04
CA GLN A 552 4.75 -36.59 -0.13
C GLN A 552 5.56 -36.13 1.06
N SER A 553 6.58 -36.88 1.46
CA SER A 553 7.46 -36.55 2.59
C SER A 553 8.58 -35.60 2.17
N PHE A 554 9.03 -34.78 3.10
CA PHE A 554 10.20 -33.92 2.91
C PHE A 554 11.12 -33.95 4.16
N SER A 555 12.39 -33.60 3.94
CA SER A 555 13.35 -33.41 5.03
C SER A 555 14.37 -32.35 4.62
N ILE A 556 14.48 -31.28 5.42
CA ILE A 556 15.35 -30.14 5.15
C ILE A 556 16.24 -29.92 6.36
N GLU A 557 17.55 -29.92 6.14
CA GLU A 557 18.56 -29.87 7.23
C GLU A 557 18.77 -28.47 7.79
N LYS A 558 18.79 -27.45 6.93
CA LYS A 558 19.15 -26.08 7.34
C LYS A 558 17.99 -25.11 7.24
N LYS A 559 17.92 -24.21 8.20
CA LYS A 559 17.04 -23.05 8.19
C LYS A 559 17.29 -22.21 6.93
N GLY A 560 16.22 -21.92 6.19
CA GLY A 560 16.24 -21.12 4.98
C GLY A 560 16.33 -21.93 3.69
N ASP A 561 16.75 -23.21 3.77
CA ASP A 561 16.80 -24.09 2.60
C ASP A 561 15.39 -24.48 2.12
N GLU A 562 15.32 -24.84 0.85
CA GLU A 562 14.08 -25.17 0.14
C GLU A 562 14.15 -26.56 -0.47
N GLN A 563 13.02 -27.25 -0.53
CA GLN A 563 12.84 -28.50 -1.23
C GLN A 563 11.58 -28.41 -2.08
N THR A 564 11.69 -28.74 -3.37
CA THR A 564 10.53 -28.78 -4.28
C THR A 564 10.07 -30.22 -4.45
N LEU A 565 8.78 -30.46 -4.22
CA LEU A 565 8.08 -31.73 -4.50
C LEU A 565 7.18 -31.52 -5.72
N ILE A 566 7.07 -32.56 -6.56
CA ILE A 566 6.24 -32.51 -7.76
C ILE A 566 5.04 -33.42 -7.57
N PHE A 567 3.86 -32.88 -7.69
CA PHE A 567 2.58 -33.59 -7.74
C PHE A 567 2.05 -33.57 -9.17
N THR A 568 1.32 -34.61 -9.57
CA THR A 568 0.63 -34.63 -10.86
C THR A 568 -0.86 -34.42 -10.60
N LEU A 569 -1.43 -33.38 -11.19
CA LEU A 569 -2.86 -33.09 -11.11
C LEU A 569 -3.52 -33.36 -12.45
N THR A 570 -4.53 -34.23 -12.44
CA THR A 570 -5.36 -34.55 -13.59
C THR A 570 -6.69 -33.80 -13.49
N PRO A 571 -7.07 -33.03 -14.51
CA PRO A 571 -8.32 -32.27 -14.52
C PRO A 571 -9.52 -33.20 -14.79
N PRO A 572 -10.76 -32.76 -14.47
CA PRO A 572 -11.98 -33.42 -14.91
C PRO A 572 -12.18 -33.27 -16.44
N SER A 573 -13.00 -34.14 -17.02
CA SER A 573 -13.29 -34.10 -18.47
C SER A 573 -14.16 -32.90 -18.91
N SER A 574 -14.86 -32.26 -18.00
CA SER A 574 -15.69 -31.07 -18.26
C SER A 574 -15.09 -29.82 -17.65
N GLU A 575 -15.48 -28.65 -18.16
CA GLU A 575 -15.11 -27.37 -17.57
C GLU A 575 -15.44 -27.31 -16.08
N ASN A 576 -14.47 -26.89 -15.28
CA ASN A 576 -14.55 -26.84 -13.82
C ASN A 576 -13.52 -25.87 -13.26
N GLU A 577 -13.83 -25.23 -12.18
CA GLU A 577 -12.88 -24.42 -11.42
C GLU A 577 -12.95 -24.73 -9.93
N THR A 578 -11.81 -24.68 -9.26
CA THR A 578 -11.73 -24.89 -7.81
C THR A 578 -10.42 -24.30 -7.25
N SER A 579 -10.29 -24.30 -5.93
CA SER A 579 -9.04 -23.96 -5.23
C SER A 579 -8.19 -25.21 -5.01
N LEU A 580 -6.88 -25.06 -5.19
CA LEU A 580 -5.83 -26.02 -4.83
C LEU A 580 -5.05 -25.44 -3.66
N THR A 581 -5.06 -26.10 -2.50
CA THR A 581 -4.37 -25.66 -1.29
C THR A 581 -3.25 -26.62 -0.92
N SER A 582 -2.05 -26.10 -0.69
CA SER A 582 -0.94 -26.88 -0.14
C SER A 582 -0.94 -26.81 1.39
N VAL A 583 -0.80 -27.95 2.03
CA VAL A 583 -0.77 -28.10 3.49
C VAL A 583 0.49 -28.84 3.90
N VAL A 584 1.31 -28.22 4.71
CA VAL A 584 2.49 -28.80 5.35
C VAL A 584 2.08 -29.38 6.70
N HIS A 585 2.42 -30.65 6.96
CA HIS A 585 2.15 -31.37 8.20
C HIS A 585 3.46 -31.58 8.96
N ILE A 586 3.61 -30.95 10.13
CA ILE A 586 4.81 -31.03 11.00
C ILE A 586 4.37 -31.10 12.46
N ASP A 587 4.85 -32.11 13.18
CA ASP A 587 4.64 -32.26 14.63
C ASP A 587 3.15 -32.21 15.05
N GLY A 588 2.24 -32.64 14.17
CA GLY A 588 0.79 -32.60 14.40
C GLY A 588 0.13 -31.24 14.11
N GLU A 589 0.85 -30.31 13.54
CA GLU A 589 0.34 -29.01 13.09
C GLU A 589 0.17 -29.02 11.56
N ASP A 590 -0.94 -28.44 11.09
CA ASP A 590 -1.26 -28.23 9.68
C ASP A 590 -1.02 -26.78 9.30
N ILE A 591 -0.11 -26.53 8.36
CA ILE A 591 0.30 -25.19 7.94
C ILE A 591 -0.03 -25.03 6.45
N SER A 592 -1.03 -24.19 6.14
CA SER A 592 -1.43 -23.84 4.77
C SER A 592 -1.03 -22.40 4.42
N LYS A 593 0.22 -22.06 4.71
CA LYS A 593 0.76 -20.70 4.50
C LYS A 593 1.99 -20.73 3.60
N GLU A 594 2.14 -19.69 2.80
CA GLU A 594 3.39 -19.31 2.17
C GLU A 594 3.93 -18.04 2.84
N MET A 595 5.24 -17.89 2.87
CA MET A 595 5.90 -16.69 3.36
C MET A 595 6.34 -15.82 2.19
N VAL A 596 5.75 -14.64 2.10
CA VAL A 596 6.10 -13.61 1.13
C VAL A 596 6.95 -12.54 1.80
N THR A 597 8.02 -12.12 1.15
CA THR A 597 8.89 -11.04 1.62
C THR A 597 8.82 -9.87 0.66
N ILE A 598 8.42 -8.70 1.16
CA ILE A 598 8.43 -7.42 0.43
C ILE A 598 9.64 -6.64 0.90
N ALA A 599 10.61 -6.45 0.03
CA ALA A 599 11.90 -5.85 0.38
C ALA A 599 12.28 -4.73 -0.60
N TYR A 600 12.16 -3.49 -0.14
CA TYR A 600 12.57 -2.28 -0.84
C TYR A 600 13.50 -1.46 0.03
N ASP A 601 14.38 -0.67 -0.59
CA ASP A 601 15.37 0.11 0.15
C ASP A 601 14.79 1.28 0.95
N HIS A 602 13.64 1.80 0.53
CA HIS A 602 13.00 2.98 1.13
C HIS A 602 12.04 2.65 2.27
N VAL A 603 11.70 1.37 2.47
CA VAL A 603 10.79 0.92 3.53
C VAL A 603 11.37 -0.30 4.26
N PRO A 604 11.00 -0.54 5.54
CA PRO A 604 11.41 -1.75 6.25
C PRO A 604 10.87 -3.00 5.54
N THR A 605 11.70 -4.04 5.46
CA THR A 605 11.29 -5.34 4.92
C THR A 605 10.06 -5.87 5.65
N GLN A 606 9.07 -6.33 4.91
CA GLN A 606 7.86 -6.92 5.44
C GLN A 606 7.83 -8.42 5.17
N THR A 607 7.42 -9.19 6.18
CA THR A 607 7.14 -10.62 6.06
C THR A 607 5.66 -10.85 6.20
N VAL A 608 5.05 -11.48 5.18
CA VAL A 608 3.61 -11.71 5.12
C VAL A 608 3.34 -13.20 4.95
N LEU A 609 2.49 -13.76 5.80
CA LEU A 609 2.06 -15.15 5.73
C LEU A 609 0.74 -15.23 4.95
N MET A 610 0.82 -15.42 3.65
CA MET A 610 -0.33 -15.55 2.76
C MET A 610 -0.84 -17.01 2.71
N PRO A 611 -2.10 -17.26 2.33
CA PRO A 611 -2.56 -18.61 2.03
C PRO A 611 -1.72 -19.27 0.94
N SER A 612 -1.30 -20.54 1.14
CA SER A 612 -0.63 -21.34 0.13
C SER A 612 -1.67 -21.99 -0.78
N GLU A 613 -2.25 -21.21 -1.66
CA GLU A 613 -3.33 -21.64 -2.55
C GLU A 613 -3.16 -21.13 -3.98
N ALA A 614 -3.75 -21.86 -4.92
CA ALA A 614 -3.86 -21.51 -6.32
C ALA A 614 -5.28 -21.83 -6.83
N LYS A 615 -5.77 -21.06 -7.81
CA LYS A 615 -6.97 -21.39 -8.55
C LYS A 615 -6.61 -22.37 -9.65
N VAL A 616 -7.32 -23.50 -9.76
CA VAL A 616 -7.19 -24.43 -10.89
C VAL A 616 -8.45 -24.37 -11.74
N VAL A 617 -8.25 -24.26 -13.04
CA VAL A 617 -9.33 -24.08 -14.02
C VAL A 617 -9.18 -25.07 -15.15
N ARG A 618 -10.17 -25.92 -15.37
CA ARG A 618 -10.32 -26.74 -16.58
C ARG A 618 -11.26 -26.02 -17.53
N LEU A 619 -10.75 -25.68 -18.68
CA LEU A 619 -11.47 -24.87 -19.66
C LEU A 619 -11.30 -25.46 -21.06
N ASN A 620 -12.37 -25.56 -21.84
CA ASN A 620 -12.32 -25.93 -23.25
C ASN A 620 -11.96 -24.71 -24.08
N ILE A 621 -10.70 -24.64 -24.49
CA ILE A 621 -10.20 -23.51 -25.28
C ILE A 621 -9.53 -23.99 -26.56
N HIS A 622 -9.82 -23.31 -27.64
CA HIS A 622 -9.16 -23.49 -28.92
C HIS A 622 -8.31 -22.28 -29.24
N LYS A 623 -7.17 -22.49 -29.90
CA LYS A 623 -6.25 -21.42 -30.31
C LYS A 623 -5.74 -21.65 -31.73
N ALA A 624 -5.39 -20.56 -32.41
CA ALA A 624 -4.62 -20.60 -33.65
C ALA A 624 -3.39 -19.72 -33.52
N GLY A 625 -2.27 -20.17 -34.09
CA GLY A 625 -0.96 -19.56 -33.88
C GLY A 625 -0.26 -20.09 -32.61
N GLU A 626 1.03 -19.84 -32.49
CA GLU A 626 1.87 -20.33 -31.39
C GLU A 626 2.77 -19.25 -30.81
N ASN A 627 3.39 -18.43 -31.67
CA ASN A 627 4.44 -17.48 -31.29
C ASN A 627 3.89 -16.07 -31.15
N ILE A 628 3.82 -15.55 -29.94
CA ILE A 628 3.29 -14.23 -29.64
C ILE A 628 4.45 -13.28 -29.27
N GLY A 629 4.55 -12.16 -29.96
CA GLY A 629 5.45 -11.08 -29.57
C GLY A 629 4.75 -10.15 -28.58
N TYR A 630 5.32 -9.95 -27.39
CA TYR A 630 4.74 -9.07 -26.37
C TYR A 630 5.64 -7.88 -26.09
N ILE A 631 5.11 -6.67 -26.24
CA ILE A 631 5.78 -5.41 -25.89
C ILE A 631 5.23 -4.98 -24.53
N MET A 632 6.04 -5.11 -23.48
CA MET A 632 5.64 -4.74 -22.13
C MET A 632 5.35 -3.24 -22.04
N GLY A 633 4.27 -2.90 -21.34
CA GLY A 633 3.92 -1.52 -21.02
C GLY A 633 4.23 -1.17 -19.56
N ALA A 634 3.21 -0.77 -18.79
CA ALA A 634 3.35 -0.42 -17.37
C ALA A 634 3.58 -1.63 -16.43
N GLY A 635 3.62 -2.84 -16.97
CA GLY A 635 3.75 -4.10 -16.26
C GLY A 635 2.40 -4.80 -16.08
N ASP A 636 2.33 -6.05 -16.57
CA ASP A 636 1.19 -6.94 -16.41
C ASP A 636 1.66 -8.41 -16.51
N ASP A 637 0.79 -9.34 -16.15
CA ASP A 637 1.07 -10.78 -16.15
C ASP A 637 0.33 -11.52 -17.29
N VAL A 638 -0.06 -10.80 -18.34
CA VAL A 638 -0.69 -11.37 -19.53
C VAL A 638 0.22 -12.38 -20.24
N PRO A 639 1.55 -12.15 -20.39
CA PRO A 639 2.46 -13.14 -20.97
C PRO A 639 2.37 -14.51 -20.30
N THR A 640 2.55 -14.57 -18.98
CA THR A 640 2.47 -15.80 -18.19
C THR A 640 1.10 -16.48 -18.35
N SER A 641 0.02 -15.69 -18.37
CA SER A 641 -1.33 -16.19 -18.56
C SER A 641 -1.52 -16.85 -19.92
N LEU A 642 -0.95 -16.28 -20.98
CA LEU A 642 -1.02 -16.87 -22.33
C LEU A 642 -0.18 -18.18 -22.45
N GLU A 643 0.95 -18.24 -21.76
CA GLU A 643 1.76 -19.46 -21.69
C GLU A 643 0.99 -20.62 -21.03
N GLN A 644 0.13 -20.34 -20.05
CA GLN A 644 -0.72 -21.35 -19.40
C GLN A 644 -1.67 -22.08 -20.38
N ILE A 645 -2.10 -21.40 -21.44
CA ILE A 645 -2.95 -21.99 -22.50
C ILE A 645 -2.16 -22.43 -23.74
N GLY A 646 -0.82 -22.52 -23.63
CA GLY A 646 0.06 -23.14 -24.60
C GLY A 646 0.55 -22.22 -25.72
N TYR A 647 0.51 -20.91 -25.58
CA TYR A 647 1.27 -20.01 -26.45
C TYR A 647 2.73 -19.93 -25.99
N THR A 648 3.64 -19.69 -26.94
CA THR A 648 5.02 -19.27 -26.67
C THR A 648 5.08 -17.75 -26.74
N VAL A 649 5.32 -17.10 -25.61
CA VAL A 649 5.34 -15.64 -25.55
C VAL A 649 6.78 -15.12 -25.50
N HIS A 650 7.11 -14.22 -26.41
CA HIS A 650 8.42 -13.58 -26.50
C HIS A 650 8.33 -12.11 -26.15
N THR A 651 8.89 -11.72 -25.01
CA THR A 651 9.03 -10.28 -24.69
C THR A 651 9.95 -9.59 -25.67
N ILE A 652 9.44 -8.57 -26.35
CA ILE A 652 10.16 -7.78 -27.34
C ILE A 652 10.72 -6.54 -26.66
N ASN A 653 12.04 -6.34 -26.74
CA ASN A 653 12.63 -5.05 -26.40
C ASN A 653 12.29 -4.04 -27.51
N PRO A 654 11.60 -2.92 -27.20
CA PRO A 654 11.20 -1.92 -28.19
C PRO A 654 12.36 -1.37 -29.03
N ALA A 655 13.58 -1.29 -28.47
CA ALA A 655 14.77 -0.85 -29.18
C ALA A 655 15.12 -1.76 -30.38
N ASP A 656 14.83 -3.08 -30.29
CA ASP A 656 15.15 -4.08 -31.31
C ASP A 656 14.14 -4.13 -32.47
N ILE A 657 13.02 -3.41 -32.35
CA ILE A 657 11.99 -3.36 -33.40
C ILE A 657 12.55 -2.64 -34.63
N SER A 658 12.52 -3.31 -35.78
CA SER A 658 12.98 -2.81 -37.07
C SER A 658 12.15 -3.40 -38.21
N GLU A 659 12.37 -2.97 -39.42
CA GLU A 659 11.69 -3.50 -40.62
C GLU A 659 11.84 -5.02 -40.69
N GLY A 660 10.72 -5.74 -40.81
CA GLY A 660 10.66 -7.21 -40.91
C GLY A 660 10.97 -7.99 -39.63
N SER A 661 11.43 -7.35 -38.55
CA SER A 661 11.80 -8.05 -37.30
C SER A 661 10.63 -8.75 -36.60
N LEU A 662 9.40 -8.32 -36.87
CA LEU A 662 8.19 -8.81 -36.26
C LEU A 662 7.53 -9.99 -37.00
N GLN A 663 7.93 -10.28 -38.24
CA GLN A 663 7.29 -11.27 -39.13
C GLN A 663 7.33 -12.72 -38.59
N LYS A 664 8.19 -13.01 -37.65
CA LYS A 664 8.30 -14.33 -37.01
C LYS A 664 7.21 -14.61 -35.97
N TYR A 665 6.42 -13.61 -35.62
CA TYR A 665 5.34 -13.75 -34.63
C TYR A 665 4.00 -13.89 -35.33
N ASP A 666 3.13 -14.68 -34.74
CA ASP A 666 1.74 -14.84 -35.20
C ASP A 666 0.87 -13.63 -34.85
N ALA A 667 1.11 -13.02 -33.70
CA ALA A 667 0.49 -11.76 -33.29
C ALA A 667 1.47 -10.95 -32.44
N ILE A 668 1.27 -9.65 -32.43
CA ILE A 668 1.97 -8.69 -31.56
C ILE A 668 0.97 -8.11 -30.58
N VAL A 669 1.28 -8.19 -29.30
CA VAL A 669 0.49 -7.61 -28.21
C VAL A 669 1.27 -6.48 -27.56
N LEU A 670 0.66 -5.31 -27.48
CA LEU A 670 1.15 -4.20 -26.68
C LEU A 670 0.45 -4.26 -25.31
N GLY A 671 1.23 -4.37 -24.25
CA GLY A 671 0.77 -4.42 -22.86
C GLY A 671 0.10 -3.12 -22.44
N ILE A 672 -0.53 -3.13 -21.28
CA ILE A 672 -1.27 -1.98 -20.76
C ILE A 672 -0.39 -0.73 -20.74
N ARG A 673 -0.94 0.40 -21.18
CA ARG A 673 -0.29 1.72 -21.20
C ARG A 673 1.05 1.77 -21.95
N ALA A 674 1.30 0.82 -22.87
CA ALA A 674 2.57 0.77 -23.59
C ALA A 674 2.91 2.10 -24.27
N TYR A 675 1.95 2.73 -24.94
CA TYR A 675 2.13 4.05 -25.56
C TYR A 675 2.28 5.21 -24.55
N ASN A 676 1.91 5.02 -23.28
CA ASN A 676 2.09 6.03 -22.23
C ASN A 676 3.49 5.98 -21.60
N VAL A 677 4.14 4.81 -21.55
CA VAL A 677 5.37 4.60 -20.76
C VAL A 677 6.59 4.20 -21.59
N VAL A 678 6.40 3.69 -22.82
CA VAL A 678 7.49 3.23 -23.70
C VAL A 678 7.78 4.29 -24.76
N ASN A 679 8.79 5.13 -24.51
CA ASN A 679 9.13 6.25 -25.37
C ASN A 679 9.59 5.83 -26.79
N GLU A 680 10.23 4.67 -26.92
CA GLU A 680 10.73 4.11 -28.18
C GLU A 680 9.59 3.88 -29.19
N LEU A 681 8.37 3.61 -28.74
CA LEU A 681 7.21 3.43 -29.61
C LEU A 681 6.91 4.66 -30.47
N ASN A 682 7.32 5.87 -30.05
CA ASN A 682 7.23 7.08 -30.87
C ASN A 682 7.93 6.93 -32.24
N PHE A 683 8.99 6.12 -32.30
CA PHE A 683 9.80 5.92 -33.50
C PHE A 683 9.58 4.55 -34.13
N LYS A 684 9.04 3.59 -33.37
CA LYS A 684 8.93 2.18 -33.76
C LYS A 684 7.54 1.80 -34.24
N GLN A 685 6.51 2.60 -33.93
CA GLN A 685 5.12 2.33 -34.29
C GLN A 685 4.92 1.99 -35.77
N LYS A 686 5.63 2.68 -36.67
CA LYS A 686 5.52 2.43 -38.12
C LYS A 686 5.81 0.96 -38.47
N TYR A 687 6.77 0.32 -37.83
CA TYR A 687 7.10 -1.09 -38.08
C TYR A 687 6.03 -2.05 -37.54
N ILE A 688 5.36 -1.66 -36.44
CA ILE A 688 4.25 -2.40 -35.87
C ILE A 688 3.04 -2.32 -36.81
N LEU A 689 2.75 -1.11 -37.35
CA LEU A 689 1.67 -0.94 -38.32
C LEU A 689 2.02 -1.63 -39.66
N ASP A 690 3.28 -1.58 -40.13
CA ASP A 690 3.73 -2.30 -41.33
C ASP A 690 3.57 -3.82 -41.16
N TYR A 691 3.83 -4.37 -39.94
CA TYR A 691 3.58 -5.78 -39.64
C TYR A 691 2.09 -6.13 -39.80
N ALA A 692 1.19 -5.31 -39.23
CA ALA A 692 -0.24 -5.50 -39.42
C ALA A 692 -0.64 -5.42 -40.89
N LYS A 693 -0.13 -4.39 -41.63
CA LYS A 693 -0.43 -4.20 -43.06
C LYS A 693 -0.03 -5.39 -43.93
N GLN A 694 1.01 -6.15 -43.52
CA GLN A 694 1.53 -7.32 -44.23
C GLN A 694 0.89 -8.65 -43.78
N GLY A 695 -0.23 -8.63 -43.07
CA GLY A 695 -0.99 -9.81 -42.66
C GLY A 695 -0.91 -10.20 -41.19
N GLY A 696 -0.15 -9.44 -40.38
CA GLY A 696 -0.04 -9.67 -38.95
C GLY A 696 -1.26 -9.18 -38.16
N THR A 697 -1.42 -9.67 -36.96
CA THR A 697 -2.42 -9.20 -35.99
C THR A 697 -1.75 -8.39 -34.91
N VAL A 698 -2.19 -7.14 -34.73
CA VAL A 698 -1.72 -6.25 -33.65
C VAL A 698 -2.84 -6.02 -32.65
N ILE A 699 -2.57 -6.28 -31.37
CA ILE A 699 -3.52 -6.08 -30.28
C ILE A 699 -2.92 -5.01 -29.35
N VAL A 700 -3.65 -3.93 -29.15
CA VAL A 700 -3.28 -2.84 -28.23
C VAL A 700 -4.24 -2.84 -27.06
N GLN A 701 -3.72 -3.11 -25.87
CA GLN A 701 -4.48 -2.99 -24.63
C GLN A 701 -4.62 -1.52 -24.23
N TYR A 702 -5.43 -1.22 -23.21
CA TYR A 702 -5.77 0.15 -22.87
C TYR A 702 -4.56 1.06 -22.67
N ASN A 703 -4.71 2.31 -23.07
CA ASN A 703 -3.82 3.42 -22.79
C ASN A 703 -4.61 4.56 -22.14
N THR A 704 -4.00 5.33 -21.27
CA THR A 704 -4.67 6.44 -20.60
C THR A 704 -4.76 7.66 -21.50
N ALA A 705 -5.85 8.43 -21.34
CA ALA A 705 -6.03 9.74 -21.94
C ALA A 705 -5.92 10.84 -20.88
N GLY A 706 -5.43 12.01 -21.24
CA GLY A 706 -5.39 13.19 -20.37
C GLY A 706 -4.09 13.95 -20.41
N ARG A 707 -4.04 15.04 -19.63
CA ARG A 707 -2.98 16.06 -19.64
C ARG A 707 -1.57 15.53 -19.28
N TRP A 708 -1.50 14.40 -18.61
CA TRP A 708 -0.24 13.79 -18.12
C TRP A 708 0.13 12.51 -18.88
N ALA A 709 -0.70 12.07 -19.83
CA ALA A 709 -0.35 10.98 -20.71
C ALA A 709 0.61 11.49 -21.80
N ASN A 710 1.69 10.74 -22.08
CA ASN A 710 2.45 10.95 -23.30
C ASN A 710 1.46 10.74 -24.45
N GLN A 711 1.08 11.82 -25.14
CA GLN A 711 0.14 11.74 -26.23
C GLN A 711 0.87 11.40 -27.51
N PHE A 712 0.65 10.18 -27.97
CA PHE A 712 0.87 9.88 -29.39
C PHE A 712 -0.28 10.53 -30.18
N GLU A 713 0.03 11.26 -31.24
CA GLU A 713 -1.01 11.82 -32.11
C GLU A 713 -1.89 10.72 -32.73
N ASN A 714 -1.30 9.54 -33.00
CA ASN A 714 -2.03 8.38 -33.56
C ASN A 714 -1.42 7.07 -33.05
N ILE A 715 -2.14 6.33 -32.21
CA ILE A 715 -1.74 4.99 -31.79
C ILE A 715 -2.24 3.88 -32.72
N ALA A 716 -3.13 4.20 -33.67
CA ALA A 716 -3.81 3.27 -34.55
C ALA A 716 -3.60 3.64 -36.04
N PRO A 717 -3.87 2.71 -36.98
CA PRO A 717 -3.75 3.00 -38.43
C PRO A 717 -4.82 3.96 -38.96
N TYR A 718 -5.93 4.11 -38.23
CA TYR A 718 -7.02 5.00 -38.51
C TYR A 718 -7.33 5.88 -37.31
N GLU A 719 -8.17 6.90 -37.48
CA GLU A 719 -8.56 7.79 -36.39
C GLU A 719 -9.14 7.00 -35.20
N LEU A 720 -8.59 7.21 -33.99
CA LEU A 720 -9.02 6.60 -32.77
C LEU A 720 -8.74 7.57 -31.61
N GLU A 721 -9.80 8.05 -30.95
CA GLU A 721 -9.69 8.97 -29.82
C GLU A 721 -10.05 8.25 -28.51
N ILE A 722 -9.08 8.11 -27.61
CA ILE A 722 -9.28 7.48 -26.31
C ILE A 722 -9.91 8.48 -25.36
N SER A 723 -10.98 8.07 -24.69
CA SER A 723 -11.68 8.84 -23.67
C SER A 723 -11.35 8.34 -22.26
N ARG A 724 -12.10 8.81 -21.27
CA ARG A 724 -12.10 8.28 -19.90
C ARG A 724 -13.28 7.35 -19.63
N ASP A 725 -14.02 6.99 -20.66
CA ASP A 725 -15.15 6.07 -20.55
C ASP A 725 -14.69 4.72 -20.00
N ARG A 726 -15.50 4.16 -19.12
CA ARG A 726 -15.24 2.88 -18.47
C ARG A 726 -16.53 2.25 -17.98
N VAL A 727 -16.48 0.96 -17.70
CA VAL A 727 -17.53 0.22 -17.00
C VAL A 727 -16.91 -0.42 -15.77
N THR A 728 -17.28 0.09 -14.60
CA THR A 728 -16.66 -0.27 -13.30
C THR A 728 -17.32 -1.46 -12.62
N ASN A 729 -18.61 -1.68 -12.86
CA ASN A 729 -19.28 -2.85 -12.33
C ASN A 729 -18.93 -4.08 -13.16
N GLU A 730 -18.16 -5.01 -12.58
CA GLU A 730 -17.76 -6.28 -13.19
C GLU A 730 -18.94 -7.19 -13.54
N ASN A 731 -20.13 -6.93 -13.02
CA ASN A 731 -21.36 -7.67 -13.31
C ASN A 731 -22.26 -6.98 -14.35
N SER A 732 -21.87 -5.80 -14.87
CA SER A 732 -22.64 -5.10 -15.92
C SER A 732 -22.90 -5.99 -17.13
N GLU A 733 -24.12 -5.92 -17.69
CA GLU A 733 -24.50 -6.69 -18.88
C GLU A 733 -23.59 -6.33 -20.07
N VAL A 734 -23.08 -7.35 -20.75
CA VAL A 734 -22.31 -7.21 -21.99
C VAL A 734 -23.12 -7.74 -23.17
N LYS A 735 -23.39 -6.87 -24.14
CA LYS A 735 -24.09 -7.23 -25.37
C LYS A 735 -23.12 -7.39 -26.53
N ILE A 736 -23.16 -8.53 -27.20
CA ILE A 736 -22.42 -8.80 -28.43
C ILE A 736 -23.18 -8.16 -29.58
N ILE A 737 -22.66 -7.07 -30.15
CA ILE A 737 -23.30 -6.32 -31.21
C ILE A 737 -22.85 -6.74 -32.63
N ALA A 738 -21.63 -7.24 -32.76
CA ALA A 738 -21.09 -7.77 -34.03
C ALA A 738 -21.11 -9.30 -34.02
N LYS A 739 -22.31 -9.89 -34.09
CA LYS A 739 -22.54 -11.34 -33.91
C LYS A 739 -21.88 -12.23 -34.96
N ASP A 740 -21.61 -11.70 -36.16
CA ASP A 740 -21.00 -12.45 -37.25
C ASP A 740 -19.48 -12.25 -37.34
N ASN A 741 -18.88 -11.50 -36.41
CA ASN A 741 -17.43 -11.23 -36.37
C ASN A 741 -16.64 -12.44 -35.84
N ASP A 742 -15.47 -12.69 -36.44
CA ASP A 742 -14.59 -13.79 -36.03
C ASP A 742 -14.14 -13.67 -34.57
N LEU A 743 -13.95 -12.48 -34.02
CA LEU A 743 -13.60 -12.27 -32.62
C LEU A 743 -14.56 -12.93 -31.61
N VAL A 744 -15.82 -13.16 -32.01
CA VAL A 744 -16.82 -13.82 -31.15
C VAL A 744 -17.21 -15.20 -31.61
N ASN A 745 -16.64 -15.68 -32.73
CA ASN A 745 -17.00 -16.97 -33.32
C ASN A 745 -15.83 -17.93 -33.57
N TYR A 746 -14.58 -17.44 -33.64
CA TYR A 746 -13.41 -18.22 -34.01
C TYR A 746 -12.18 -17.90 -33.15
N PRO A 747 -11.45 -18.91 -32.68
CA PRO A 747 -11.78 -20.35 -32.70
C PRO A 747 -12.77 -20.76 -31.58
N ASN A 748 -13.11 -19.84 -30.68
CA ASN A 748 -14.05 -20.08 -29.60
C ASN A 748 -15.35 -19.30 -29.84
N LYS A 749 -16.49 -19.93 -29.55
CA LYS A 749 -17.77 -19.21 -29.53
C LYS A 749 -17.90 -18.43 -28.25
N ILE A 750 -18.00 -17.12 -28.34
CA ILE A 750 -18.21 -16.21 -27.20
C ILE A 750 -19.69 -15.97 -27.01
N THR A 751 -20.13 -16.05 -25.77
CA THR A 751 -21.50 -15.82 -25.31
C THR A 751 -21.55 -14.82 -24.18
N PRO A 752 -22.71 -14.30 -23.77
CA PRO A 752 -22.80 -13.46 -22.57
C PRO A 752 -22.29 -14.12 -21.28
N ASP A 753 -22.34 -15.48 -21.21
CA ASP A 753 -21.86 -16.22 -20.04
C ASP A 753 -20.32 -16.13 -19.87
N ASP A 754 -19.57 -15.88 -20.95
CA ASP A 754 -18.12 -15.68 -20.90
C ASP A 754 -17.69 -14.37 -20.21
N PHE A 755 -18.63 -13.50 -19.90
CA PHE A 755 -18.43 -12.29 -19.11
C PHE A 755 -18.81 -12.46 -17.64
N GLN A 756 -19.20 -13.65 -17.19
CA GLN A 756 -19.43 -13.94 -15.78
C GLN A 756 -18.10 -14.18 -15.05
N GLY A 757 -18.06 -13.82 -13.75
CA GLY A 757 -16.88 -14.03 -12.91
C GLY A 757 -15.70 -13.10 -13.23
N TRP A 758 -15.92 -12.04 -14.01
CA TRP A 758 -14.94 -10.97 -14.18
C TRP A 758 -14.71 -10.28 -12.85
N VAL A 759 -13.55 -9.68 -12.66
CA VAL A 759 -13.10 -9.11 -11.39
C VAL A 759 -12.82 -7.63 -11.52
N GLN A 760 -13.25 -6.87 -10.55
CA GLN A 760 -12.94 -5.47 -10.30
C GLN A 760 -13.55 -4.47 -11.30
N GLU A 761 -13.54 -4.70 -12.62
CA GLU A 761 -14.15 -3.84 -13.64
C GLU A 761 -14.26 -4.54 -14.99
N ARG A 762 -15.18 -4.14 -15.84
CA ARG A 762 -15.23 -4.62 -17.25
C ARG A 762 -14.09 -4.05 -18.07
N GLY A 763 -13.76 -2.79 -17.84
CA GLY A 763 -12.69 -2.12 -18.56
C GLY A 763 -12.69 -0.61 -18.42
N LEU A 764 -11.69 0.02 -19.03
CA LEU A 764 -11.35 1.42 -18.78
C LEU A 764 -10.70 2.08 -20.00
N TYR A 765 -10.82 3.41 -20.08
CA TYR A 765 -10.28 4.22 -21.16
C TYR A 765 -10.75 3.78 -22.54
N PHE A 766 -12.06 3.58 -22.68
CA PHE A 766 -12.66 3.22 -23.96
C PHE A 766 -12.58 4.40 -24.93
N PRO A 767 -12.26 4.16 -26.21
CA PRO A 767 -12.46 5.15 -27.24
C PRO A 767 -13.92 5.60 -27.31
N ASP A 768 -14.15 6.91 -27.50
CA ASP A 768 -15.48 7.49 -27.73
C ASP A 768 -15.67 7.96 -29.18
N LYS A 769 -14.57 8.07 -29.94
CA LYS A 769 -14.58 8.36 -31.38
C LYS A 769 -13.58 7.47 -32.12
N TRP A 770 -14.02 6.98 -33.27
CA TRP A 770 -13.18 6.18 -34.16
C TRP A 770 -13.67 6.24 -35.60
N SER A 771 -12.75 5.95 -36.53
CA SER A 771 -13.04 5.87 -37.95
C SER A 771 -13.96 4.70 -38.31
N SER A 772 -14.70 4.80 -39.41
CA SER A 772 -15.67 3.79 -39.89
C SER A 772 -15.04 2.42 -40.20
N GLU A 773 -13.73 2.35 -40.34
CA GLU A 773 -12.98 1.11 -40.55
C GLU A 773 -12.99 0.23 -39.29
N PHE A 774 -13.17 0.79 -38.10
CA PHE A 774 -13.32 0.04 -36.89
C PHE A 774 -14.73 -0.52 -36.71
N THR A 775 -14.79 -1.80 -36.43
CA THR A 775 -16.03 -2.49 -36.04
C THR A 775 -16.07 -2.63 -34.53
N PRO A 776 -17.04 -2.03 -33.83
CA PRO A 776 -17.25 -2.26 -32.41
C PRO A 776 -17.91 -3.64 -32.21
N ILE A 777 -17.34 -4.40 -31.25
CA ILE A 777 -17.75 -5.79 -31.01
C ILE A 777 -18.77 -5.90 -29.88
N LEU A 778 -18.61 -5.12 -28.84
CA LEU A 778 -19.36 -5.20 -27.59
C LEU A 778 -20.04 -3.85 -27.28
N GLU A 779 -21.15 -3.94 -26.56
CA GLU A 779 -21.85 -2.79 -25.96
C GLU A 779 -22.08 -3.08 -24.49
N MET A 780 -21.76 -2.13 -23.59
CA MET A 780 -21.91 -2.26 -22.14
C MET A 780 -22.06 -0.90 -21.46
N GLN A 781 -22.57 -0.89 -20.23
CA GLN A 781 -22.76 0.32 -19.43
C GLN A 781 -22.88 0.00 -17.95
N ASP A 782 -22.56 0.94 -17.10
CA ASP A 782 -22.96 0.91 -15.70
C ASP A 782 -24.41 1.40 -15.53
N GLU A 783 -25.03 1.05 -14.41
CA GLU A 783 -26.43 1.41 -14.13
C GLU A 783 -26.64 2.92 -14.20
N GLY A 784 -27.62 3.35 -14.98
CA GLY A 784 -27.96 4.77 -15.13
C GLY A 784 -27.11 5.54 -16.13
N GLU A 785 -26.15 4.91 -16.79
CA GLU A 785 -25.31 5.53 -17.82
C GLU A 785 -25.76 5.16 -19.26
N SER A 786 -25.22 5.91 -20.22
CA SER A 786 -25.40 5.58 -21.64
C SER A 786 -24.45 4.45 -22.03
N ALA A 787 -24.93 3.56 -22.92
CA ALA A 787 -24.12 2.45 -23.40
C ALA A 787 -22.90 2.93 -24.19
N THR A 788 -21.75 2.34 -23.92
CA THR A 788 -20.49 2.54 -24.66
C THR A 788 -20.18 1.33 -25.52
N LYS A 789 -19.55 1.57 -26.69
CA LYS A 789 -19.21 0.55 -27.70
C LYS A 789 -17.70 0.45 -27.97
N GLY A 790 -16.89 1.28 -27.32
CA GLY A 790 -15.45 1.37 -27.57
C GLY A 790 -14.60 0.35 -26.83
N SER A 791 -15.19 -0.56 -26.06
CA SER A 791 -14.43 -1.50 -25.20
C SER A 791 -13.58 -2.50 -25.98
N LEU A 792 -14.04 -2.90 -27.18
CA LEU A 792 -13.32 -3.80 -28.09
C LEU A 792 -13.60 -3.37 -29.54
N LEU A 793 -12.58 -2.90 -30.23
CA LEU A 793 -12.64 -2.42 -31.61
C LEU A 793 -11.68 -3.21 -32.49
N VAL A 794 -12.13 -3.63 -33.67
CA VAL A 794 -11.27 -4.31 -34.66
C VAL A 794 -11.38 -3.62 -36.00
N ALA A 795 -10.25 -3.44 -36.67
CA ALA A 795 -10.19 -2.92 -38.03
C ALA A 795 -9.27 -3.79 -38.91
N PRO A 796 -9.66 -4.08 -40.18
CA PRO A 796 -8.73 -4.62 -41.15
C PRO A 796 -7.68 -3.55 -41.49
N TYR A 797 -6.43 -3.93 -41.67
CA TYR A 797 -5.37 -3.02 -42.10
C TYR A 797 -4.42 -3.74 -43.06
N GLY A 798 -4.52 -3.41 -44.33
CA GLY A 798 -3.83 -4.15 -45.39
C GLY A 798 -4.36 -5.59 -45.48
N GLU A 799 -3.48 -6.57 -45.29
CA GLU A 799 -3.81 -8.00 -45.25
C GLU A 799 -4.06 -8.53 -43.82
N GLY A 800 -3.84 -7.71 -42.82
CA GLY A 800 -3.96 -8.12 -41.39
C GLY A 800 -4.97 -7.31 -40.60
N HIS A 801 -4.81 -7.32 -39.27
CA HIS A 801 -5.80 -6.75 -38.36
C HIS A 801 -5.14 -5.89 -37.29
N TYR A 802 -5.84 -4.83 -36.91
CA TYR A 802 -5.53 -3.99 -35.75
C TYR A 802 -6.69 -4.04 -34.76
N ILE A 803 -6.40 -4.37 -33.50
CA ILE A 803 -7.38 -4.48 -32.41
C ILE A 803 -6.98 -3.51 -31.31
N TYR A 804 -7.94 -2.70 -30.86
CA TYR A 804 -7.84 -1.95 -29.62
C TYR A 804 -8.82 -2.52 -28.60
N THR A 805 -8.34 -2.75 -27.36
CA THR A 805 -9.21 -3.17 -26.28
C THR A 805 -8.96 -2.38 -25.02
N GLY A 806 -10.02 -1.83 -24.45
CA GLY A 806 -10.06 -1.25 -23.11
C GLY A 806 -10.53 -2.24 -22.04
N LEU A 807 -10.84 -3.49 -22.42
CA LEU A 807 -11.22 -4.53 -21.47
C LEU A 807 -10.07 -4.86 -20.51
N SER A 808 -10.39 -5.16 -19.24
CA SER A 808 -9.38 -5.34 -18.18
C SER A 808 -8.71 -6.72 -18.19
N PHE A 809 -8.28 -7.21 -19.36
CA PHE A 809 -7.61 -8.51 -19.51
C PHE A 809 -6.38 -8.69 -18.59
N PHE A 810 -5.67 -7.61 -18.26
CA PHE A 810 -4.54 -7.63 -17.34
C PHE A 810 -4.93 -7.99 -15.90
N ARG A 811 -6.23 -7.95 -15.57
CA ARG A 811 -6.82 -8.41 -14.29
C ARG A 811 -7.45 -9.79 -14.46
N GLU A 812 -8.20 -9.98 -15.55
CA GLU A 812 -9.03 -11.16 -15.77
C GLU A 812 -8.20 -12.41 -16.05
N LEU A 813 -7.13 -12.29 -16.86
CA LEU A 813 -6.28 -13.43 -17.18
C LEU A 813 -5.52 -13.93 -15.94
N PRO A 814 -4.83 -13.07 -15.16
CA PRO A 814 -4.20 -13.51 -13.90
C PRO A 814 -5.20 -13.99 -12.83
N ALA A 815 -6.48 -13.60 -12.92
CA ALA A 815 -7.55 -14.11 -12.05
C ALA A 815 -8.15 -15.44 -12.53
N GLY A 816 -7.70 -15.96 -13.68
CA GLY A 816 -8.15 -17.24 -14.24
C GLY A 816 -9.61 -17.20 -14.70
N VAL A 817 -10.07 -16.11 -15.31
CA VAL A 817 -11.45 -15.96 -15.81
C VAL A 817 -11.59 -16.66 -17.16
N PRO A 818 -12.37 -17.74 -17.27
CA PRO A 818 -12.41 -18.60 -18.47
C PRO A 818 -12.80 -17.84 -19.75
N GLY A 819 -13.82 -16.99 -19.67
CA GLY A 819 -14.30 -16.23 -20.84
C GLY A 819 -13.30 -15.19 -21.34
N ALA A 820 -12.49 -14.61 -20.45
CA ALA A 820 -11.41 -13.71 -20.83
C ALA A 820 -10.33 -14.44 -21.64
N TYR A 821 -9.94 -15.65 -21.23
CA TYR A 821 -9.01 -16.49 -22.00
C TYR A 821 -9.56 -16.85 -23.39
N LYS A 822 -10.84 -17.25 -23.50
CA LYS A 822 -11.48 -17.56 -24.78
C LYS A 822 -11.47 -16.35 -25.72
N LEU A 823 -11.88 -15.17 -25.22
CA LEU A 823 -11.94 -13.93 -26.03
C LEU A 823 -10.52 -13.45 -26.42
N PHE A 824 -9.55 -13.51 -25.53
CA PHE A 824 -8.17 -13.12 -25.85
C PHE A 824 -7.55 -14.07 -26.88
N SER A 825 -7.81 -15.38 -26.75
CA SER A 825 -7.40 -16.39 -27.75
C SER A 825 -8.01 -16.09 -29.11
N ASN A 826 -9.27 -15.66 -29.19
CA ASN A 826 -9.91 -15.27 -30.45
C ASN A 826 -9.21 -14.04 -31.06
N MET A 827 -8.86 -13.03 -30.25
CA MET A 827 -8.11 -11.87 -30.73
C MET A 827 -6.74 -12.24 -31.32
N LEU A 828 -6.04 -13.21 -30.70
CA LEU A 828 -4.76 -13.71 -31.21
C LEU A 828 -4.92 -14.58 -32.47
N SER A 829 -6.07 -15.20 -32.65
CA SER A 829 -6.34 -16.18 -33.74
C SER A 829 -6.95 -15.56 -34.99
N ILE A 830 -7.41 -14.30 -34.95
CA ILE A 830 -8.07 -13.66 -36.11
C ILE A 830 -7.17 -13.65 -37.36
N GLY A 831 -7.75 -13.95 -38.53
CA GLY A 831 -7.02 -13.99 -39.79
C GLY A 831 -6.20 -15.24 -40.07
N LYS A 832 -6.09 -16.17 -39.08
CA LYS A 832 -5.28 -17.39 -39.23
C LYS A 832 -5.97 -18.50 -40.03
N ASP A 833 -7.28 -18.51 -40.06
CA ASP A 833 -8.07 -19.52 -40.82
C ASP A 833 -7.85 -19.47 -42.34
N ASN A 834 -7.46 -18.32 -42.86
CA ASN A 834 -7.15 -18.14 -44.27
C ASN A 834 -5.79 -18.71 -44.69
N LEU A 835 -4.87 -18.92 -43.77
CA LEU A 835 -3.54 -19.53 -44.05
C LEU A 835 -3.66 -21.03 -44.28
N THR A 836 -4.43 -21.72 -43.46
CA THR A 836 -4.70 -23.16 -43.59
C THR A 836 -5.46 -23.49 -44.89
N LYS A 837 -6.39 -22.64 -45.33
CA LYS A 837 -7.09 -22.81 -46.60
C LYS A 837 -6.21 -22.51 -47.82
N LYS A 838 -5.29 -21.52 -47.75
CA LYS A 838 -4.31 -21.24 -48.80
C LYS A 838 -3.27 -22.31 -48.97
N GLU A 839 -2.87 -23.03 -47.93
CA GLU A 839 -1.94 -24.17 -47.98
C GLU A 839 -2.59 -25.44 -48.53
N GLN A 840 -3.88 -25.68 -48.23
CA GLN A 840 -4.65 -26.78 -48.82
C GLN A 840 -4.99 -26.63 -50.32
N VAL A 841 -4.96 -25.40 -50.82
CA VAL A 841 -5.18 -25.09 -52.24
C VAL A 841 -3.90 -25.15 -53.05
N LYS A 842 -2.70 -25.10 -52.38
CA LYS A 842 -1.38 -25.22 -53.03
C LYS A 842 -0.76 -26.63 -52.98
N GLY A 843 -1.37 -27.55 -52.30
CA GLY A 843 -1.00 -28.98 -52.29
C GLY A 843 -2.01 -29.77 -53.17
#